data_7e10afbffe330ee4d4ec2f380242defb
#
_entry.id   7e10afbffe330ee4d4ec2f380242defb
#
_cell.length_a   1.000
_cell.length_b   1.000
_cell.length_c   1.000
_cell.angle_alpha   90.00
_cell.angle_beta   90.00
_cell.angle_gamma   90.00
#
_symmetry.space_group_name_H-M   'P 1'
#
loop_
_entity.id
_entity.type
_entity.pdbx_description
1 polymer ?
#
loop_
_entity_poly.entity_id
_entity_poly.type
_entity_poly.pdbx_seq_one_letter_code
_entity_poly.pdbx_strand_id
1 'polypeptide(L)'
;MDYLKGLNESQYEAVTSLQGPLMVLAGAGSGKTRVLTMRIAHLIHNGVDPFNILALTFTNKAAREMKDRIAKVVGDSNARSLWMGTFHSVFARILRIEGHNLGYPSNFTIYDMQDALNVIRKVLKDMNIDADLYKPKKVQARISTYKNNLITVKAYFNNPELMEADEKANMKFIGQIYQRYVDACFKNGAMDFDDLLLKTNELLTRFPEVLAKYQDRFRYIMVDEYQDTNHSQYLIVKALASKFENICVVGDDAQSIYSFRGANIYNILNFKKDYPDAITVSLEQNYRSTQNIVNAANVVISKNLQQFKKNVFSDNEEGDKIKIYRSLSDADEANFVAGNIWELRNTDQRKYSDFAILYRTNSQTRAFEDALRRKNIPYKVYGGLSFYQRKEVKDLIGYLRLLVNENDSEALMRIINYPTRGIGETTQNKLIVFADSHNVTISQVLSNLPMYAPQLGLNNGVLTKLNDFWSMIKAFQVLLKTDTAYSVAMEVAKRSGLIKFLKDDQTPEGISRVENVQELMNSMQGFIEEQIQLEDGDPSLPNFLENIALSADTQDKSLEEDMVSLMTIHLSKGLEFPVVHLVGLEENLFPSFMSSATREDLEEERRLFYVALTRAEKQVFFSYAVSRFQWGKITDAEPSRFLSEIDDQYIEFLNPALEKRFINNTGIKSNIFDEHPSEQKAFRRVEKKTIDKGDSSKPAPEVRKLKPVSTAKIINPSGASSQDIEVGDKVRHDRFGIGEVSFLDGTDPQNIKAKVVFIHEGEKNLILKYAKLTKI
;
A
#
# COMPACT_ATOMS: atom_id res chain seq x y z
N MET A 1 32.33 24.83 -15.92
CA MET A 1 31.02 24.87 -15.23
C MET A 1 31.19 24.22 -13.87
N ASP A 2 31.02 24.99 -12.81
CA ASP A 2 31.44 24.55 -11.47
C ASP A 2 30.55 23.46 -10.87
N TYR A 3 29.26 23.43 -11.26
CA TYR A 3 28.26 22.45 -10.77
C TYR A 3 28.47 21.00 -11.27
N LEU A 4 29.26 20.82 -12.36
CA LEU A 4 29.60 19.45 -12.85
C LEU A 4 30.81 18.85 -12.12
N LYS A 5 31.53 19.66 -11.32
CA LYS A 5 32.66 19.16 -10.53
C LYS A 5 32.17 18.16 -9.50
N GLY A 6 32.90 17.04 -9.35
CA GLY A 6 32.58 15.97 -8.42
C GLY A 6 31.58 14.93 -8.95
N LEU A 7 31.20 14.96 -10.23
CA LEU A 7 30.61 13.82 -10.92
C LEU A 7 31.71 12.86 -11.36
N ASN A 8 31.47 11.55 -11.20
CA ASN A 8 32.32 10.55 -11.83
C ASN A 8 32.03 10.49 -13.34
N GLU A 9 32.85 9.73 -14.09
CA GLU A 9 32.78 9.64 -15.54
C GLU A 9 31.37 9.24 -16.05
N SER A 10 30.79 8.16 -15.50
CA SER A 10 29.45 7.70 -15.90
C SER A 10 28.36 8.71 -15.52
N GLN A 11 28.45 9.34 -14.35
CA GLN A 11 27.53 10.41 -13.95
C GLN A 11 27.65 11.61 -14.88
N TYR A 12 28.87 11.99 -15.27
CA TYR A 12 29.11 13.09 -16.20
C TYR A 12 28.52 12.78 -17.58
N GLU A 13 28.76 11.59 -18.13
CA GLU A 13 28.17 11.13 -19.38
C GLU A 13 26.63 11.20 -19.34
N ALA A 14 26.00 10.66 -18.29
CA ALA A 14 24.55 10.69 -18.12
C ALA A 14 23.98 12.11 -18.02
N VAL A 15 24.72 13.06 -17.43
CA VAL A 15 24.29 14.45 -17.28
C VAL A 15 24.43 15.22 -18.60
N THR A 16 25.48 14.97 -19.39
CA THR A 16 25.82 15.75 -20.59
C THR A 16 25.23 15.22 -21.90
N SER A 17 24.76 13.96 -21.94
CA SER A 17 24.08 13.37 -23.11
C SER A 17 22.66 13.90 -23.25
N LEU A 18 22.45 15.09 -23.77
CA LEU A 18 21.18 15.84 -23.70
C LEU A 18 20.14 15.41 -24.74
N GLN A 19 20.53 14.85 -25.88
CA GLN A 19 19.64 14.54 -26.99
C GLN A 19 19.36 13.04 -27.10
N GLY A 20 18.15 12.71 -27.52
CA GLY A 20 17.69 11.34 -27.73
C GLY A 20 17.35 10.59 -26.45
N PRO A 21 16.94 9.32 -26.59
CA PRO A 21 16.55 8.48 -25.46
C PRO A 21 17.78 8.02 -24.66
N LEU A 22 17.72 8.17 -23.35
CA LEU A 22 18.77 7.79 -22.40
C LEU A 22 18.20 6.90 -21.30
N MET A 23 18.83 5.77 -21.05
CA MET A 23 18.55 4.91 -19.90
C MET A 23 19.75 4.94 -18.93
N VAL A 24 19.50 5.33 -17.71
CA VAL A 24 20.49 5.32 -16.63
C VAL A 24 20.19 4.14 -15.70
N LEU A 25 20.98 3.09 -15.79
CA LEU A 25 20.91 1.94 -14.92
C LEU A 25 21.77 2.19 -13.69
N ALA A 26 21.15 2.32 -12.55
CA ALA A 26 21.84 2.84 -11.37
C ALA A 26 21.69 1.86 -10.19
N GLY A 27 22.81 1.41 -9.63
CA GLY A 27 22.82 0.63 -8.39
C GLY A 27 22.28 1.41 -7.18
N ALA A 28 22.00 0.71 -6.09
CA ALA A 28 21.68 1.37 -4.83
C ALA A 28 22.82 2.31 -4.41
N GLY A 29 22.49 3.51 -3.90
CA GLY A 29 23.50 4.45 -3.41
C GLY A 29 24.42 5.09 -4.48
N SER A 30 24.15 4.91 -5.80
CA SER A 30 25.00 5.41 -6.90
C SER A 30 24.74 6.86 -7.31
N GLY A 31 23.80 7.55 -6.64
CA GLY A 31 23.50 8.96 -6.92
C GLY A 31 22.48 9.18 -8.03
N LYS A 32 21.51 8.26 -8.24
CA LYS A 32 20.39 8.39 -9.19
C LYS A 32 19.77 9.79 -9.23
N THR A 33 19.29 10.26 -8.09
CA THR A 33 18.64 11.56 -7.95
C THR A 33 19.60 12.72 -8.24
N ARG A 34 20.89 12.58 -7.90
CA ARG A 34 21.93 13.58 -8.22
C ARG A 34 22.12 13.72 -9.72
N VAL A 35 22.23 12.61 -10.45
CA VAL A 35 22.36 12.63 -11.91
C VAL A 35 21.16 13.29 -12.55
N LEU A 36 19.93 12.92 -12.14
CA LEU A 36 18.71 13.49 -12.71
C LEU A 36 18.59 15.00 -12.45
N THR A 37 18.87 15.44 -11.21
CA THR A 37 18.83 16.87 -10.86
C THR A 37 19.89 17.67 -11.61
N MET A 38 21.12 17.14 -11.73
CA MET A 38 22.20 17.81 -12.46
C MET A 38 21.93 17.84 -13.96
N ARG A 39 21.31 16.80 -14.54
CA ARG A 39 20.88 16.78 -15.93
C ARG A 39 19.84 17.86 -16.24
N ILE A 40 18.82 18.00 -15.37
CA ILE A 40 17.81 19.07 -15.50
C ILE A 40 18.48 20.44 -15.43
N ALA A 41 19.35 20.65 -14.44
CA ALA A 41 20.10 21.89 -14.30
C ALA A 41 20.98 22.14 -15.53
N HIS A 42 21.60 21.11 -16.10
CA HIS A 42 22.43 21.22 -17.29
C HIS A 42 21.64 21.60 -18.56
N LEU A 43 20.43 21.04 -18.72
CA LEU A 43 19.48 21.41 -19.78
C LEU A 43 19.14 22.91 -19.72
N ILE A 44 18.78 23.41 -18.55
CA ILE A 44 18.43 24.82 -18.33
C ILE A 44 19.65 25.73 -18.63
N HIS A 45 20.83 25.30 -18.19
CA HIS A 45 22.08 26.05 -18.44
C HIS A 45 22.46 26.13 -19.92
N ASN A 46 22.04 25.11 -20.70
CA ASN A 46 22.22 25.11 -22.17
C ASN A 46 21.04 25.75 -22.90
N GLY A 47 20.23 26.56 -22.23
CA GLY A 47 19.18 27.39 -22.83
C GLY A 47 17.87 26.68 -23.10
N VAL A 48 17.64 25.48 -22.53
CA VAL A 48 16.34 24.85 -22.58
C VAL A 48 15.41 25.55 -21.59
N ASP A 49 14.27 26.01 -22.09
CA ASP A 49 13.24 26.63 -21.26
C ASP A 49 12.71 25.62 -20.22
N PRO A 50 12.70 25.96 -18.92
CA PRO A 50 12.17 25.10 -17.87
C PRO A 50 10.75 24.60 -18.14
N PHE A 51 9.89 25.37 -18.81
CA PHE A 51 8.55 24.97 -19.21
C PHE A 51 8.52 23.79 -20.20
N ASN A 52 9.62 23.52 -20.89
CA ASN A 52 9.76 22.42 -21.83
C ASN A 52 10.26 21.12 -21.17
N ILE A 53 10.48 21.13 -19.85
CA ILE A 53 10.98 19.98 -19.10
C ILE A 53 9.86 19.41 -18.22
N LEU A 54 9.58 18.12 -18.40
CA LEU A 54 8.72 17.33 -17.54
C LEU A 54 9.58 16.38 -16.68
N ALA A 55 9.47 16.44 -15.36
CA ALA A 55 10.16 15.54 -14.44
C ALA A 55 9.16 14.79 -13.56
N LEU A 56 9.14 13.46 -13.70
CA LEU A 56 8.22 12.57 -13.02
C LEU A 56 8.97 11.72 -11.99
N THR A 57 8.42 11.62 -10.79
CA THR A 57 8.93 10.78 -9.71
C THR A 57 7.80 10.03 -9.00
N PHE A 58 8.15 9.13 -8.08
CA PHE A 58 7.17 8.26 -7.41
C PHE A 58 6.56 8.89 -6.16
N THR A 59 7.30 9.73 -5.43
CA THR A 59 6.87 10.31 -4.15
C THR A 59 6.96 11.84 -4.14
N ASN A 60 6.02 12.48 -3.44
CA ASN A 60 6.04 13.93 -3.27
C ASN A 60 7.29 14.42 -2.52
N LYS A 61 7.84 13.61 -1.60
CA LYS A 61 9.11 13.91 -0.93
C LYS A 61 10.26 13.99 -1.93
N ALA A 62 10.38 12.98 -2.80
CA ALA A 62 11.43 12.98 -3.84
C ALA A 62 11.28 14.17 -4.81
N ALA A 63 10.04 14.50 -5.22
CA ALA A 63 9.76 15.64 -6.07
C ALA A 63 10.22 16.97 -5.42
N ARG A 64 9.91 17.15 -4.15
CA ARG A 64 10.28 18.34 -3.37
C ARG A 64 11.79 18.46 -3.20
N GLU A 65 12.43 17.38 -2.73
CA GLU A 65 13.89 17.33 -2.56
C GLU A 65 14.64 17.57 -3.88
N MET A 66 14.16 16.99 -4.97
CA MET A 66 14.73 17.20 -6.30
C MET A 66 14.59 18.66 -6.75
N LYS A 67 13.43 19.28 -6.53
CA LYS A 67 13.18 20.70 -6.84
C LYS A 67 14.11 21.62 -6.05
N ASP A 68 14.28 21.38 -4.74
CA ASP A 68 15.17 22.14 -3.87
C ASP A 68 16.66 22.03 -4.33
N ARG A 69 17.07 20.83 -4.75
CA ARG A 69 18.42 20.62 -5.28
C ARG A 69 18.65 21.34 -6.61
N ILE A 70 17.66 21.33 -7.51
CA ILE A 70 17.70 22.06 -8.79
C ILE A 70 17.76 23.56 -8.52
N ALA A 71 16.94 24.09 -7.61
CA ALA A 71 16.89 25.50 -7.26
C ALA A 71 18.25 26.03 -6.78
N LYS A 72 19.02 25.23 -6.03
CA LYS A 72 20.38 25.58 -5.60
C LYS A 72 21.38 25.77 -6.76
N VAL A 73 21.11 25.16 -7.92
CA VAL A 73 22.02 25.22 -9.09
C VAL A 73 21.58 26.29 -10.10
N VAL A 74 20.27 26.38 -10.39
CA VAL A 74 19.76 27.24 -11.47
C VAL A 74 18.93 28.43 -10.98
N GLY A 75 18.76 28.57 -9.66
CA GLY A 75 17.95 29.60 -9.02
C GLY A 75 16.47 29.22 -8.91
N ASP A 76 15.80 29.86 -7.94
CA ASP A 76 14.41 29.52 -7.57
C ASP A 76 13.41 29.76 -8.70
N SER A 77 13.53 30.84 -9.49
CA SER A 77 12.60 31.14 -10.58
C SER A 77 12.58 30.03 -11.63
N ASN A 78 13.75 29.57 -12.08
CA ASN A 78 13.84 28.48 -13.06
C ASN A 78 13.30 27.15 -12.52
N ALA A 79 13.61 26.83 -11.26
CA ALA A 79 13.12 25.61 -10.62
C ALA A 79 11.59 25.61 -10.42
N ARG A 80 11.00 26.80 -10.22
CA ARG A 80 9.52 26.94 -10.07
C ARG A 80 8.77 26.70 -11.37
N SER A 81 9.36 27.06 -12.50
CA SER A 81 8.75 26.95 -13.83
C SER A 81 8.75 25.52 -14.39
N LEU A 82 9.46 24.57 -13.76
CA LEU A 82 9.48 23.16 -14.14
C LEU A 82 8.14 22.48 -13.90
N TRP A 83 7.72 21.64 -14.86
CA TRP A 83 6.67 20.67 -14.61
C TRP A 83 7.27 19.46 -13.92
N MET A 84 7.23 19.48 -12.58
CA MET A 84 7.81 18.43 -11.74
C MET A 84 6.82 17.99 -10.68
N GLY A 85 6.70 16.67 -10.49
CA GLY A 85 5.82 16.10 -9.50
C GLY A 85 5.74 14.58 -9.58
N THR A 86 4.81 14.01 -8.82
CA THR A 86 4.45 12.59 -9.00
C THR A 86 3.63 12.42 -10.27
N PHE A 87 3.58 11.20 -10.82
CA PHE A 87 2.72 10.88 -11.96
C PHE A 87 1.28 11.36 -11.74
N HIS A 88 0.71 11.04 -10.57
CA HIS A 88 -0.66 11.41 -10.25
C HIS A 88 -0.84 12.93 -10.15
N SER A 89 0.10 13.67 -9.55
CA SER A 89 -0.02 15.13 -9.41
C SER A 89 0.05 15.85 -10.75
N VAL A 90 0.97 15.44 -11.63
CA VAL A 90 1.10 16.02 -12.96
C VAL A 90 -0.13 15.70 -13.81
N PHE A 91 -0.62 14.46 -13.76
CA PHE A 91 -1.77 14.06 -14.59
C PHE A 91 -3.09 14.59 -14.04
N ALA A 92 -3.25 14.73 -12.73
CA ALA A 92 -4.36 15.47 -12.14
C ALA A 92 -4.39 16.91 -12.64
N ARG A 93 -3.24 17.60 -12.69
CA ARG A 93 -3.13 18.96 -13.24
C ARG A 93 -3.52 19.02 -14.73
N ILE A 94 -3.10 18.05 -15.54
CA ILE A 94 -3.54 17.94 -16.94
C ILE A 94 -5.05 17.74 -17.03
N LEU A 95 -5.61 16.82 -16.25
CA LEU A 95 -7.06 16.54 -16.22
C LEU A 95 -7.89 17.72 -15.72
N ARG A 96 -7.37 18.57 -14.82
CA ARG A 96 -8.06 19.80 -14.42
C ARG A 96 -8.17 20.81 -15.56
N ILE A 97 -7.17 20.85 -16.42
CA ILE A 97 -7.16 21.74 -17.58
C ILE A 97 -8.01 21.17 -18.71
N GLU A 98 -7.87 19.90 -19.01
CA GLU A 98 -8.40 19.27 -20.23
C GLU A 98 -9.58 18.29 -19.98
N GLY A 99 -9.90 18.00 -18.73
CA GLY A 99 -10.91 16.99 -18.38
C GLY A 99 -12.31 17.28 -18.86
N HIS A 100 -12.61 18.55 -19.22
CA HIS A 100 -13.85 18.93 -19.84
C HIS A 100 -14.10 18.18 -21.17
N ASN A 101 -13.04 17.80 -21.90
CA ASN A 101 -13.14 16.96 -23.10
C ASN A 101 -13.72 15.58 -22.78
N LEU A 102 -13.52 15.08 -21.55
CA LEU A 102 -14.07 13.81 -21.04
C LEU A 102 -15.37 13.98 -20.24
N GLY A 103 -15.90 15.22 -20.14
CA GLY A 103 -17.11 15.54 -19.40
C GLY A 103 -16.90 15.76 -17.89
N TYR A 104 -15.67 15.84 -17.41
CA TYR A 104 -15.39 16.13 -16.00
C TYR A 104 -15.22 17.63 -15.74
N PRO A 105 -15.73 18.14 -14.61
CA PRO A 105 -15.51 19.51 -14.20
C PRO A 105 -14.04 19.71 -13.77
N SER A 106 -13.51 20.93 -13.92
CA SER A 106 -12.14 21.25 -13.52
C SER A 106 -11.90 21.11 -12.01
N ASN A 107 -12.95 21.16 -11.20
CA ASN A 107 -12.93 21.03 -9.74
C ASN A 107 -13.33 19.62 -9.25
N PHE A 108 -13.14 18.57 -10.07
CA PHE A 108 -13.46 17.21 -9.67
C PHE A 108 -12.76 16.83 -8.36
N THR A 109 -13.43 16.00 -7.56
CA THR A 109 -12.86 15.48 -6.30
C THR A 109 -11.99 14.26 -6.57
N ILE A 110 -10.84 14.16 -5.89
CA ILE A 110 -10.01 12.95 -5.90
C ILE A 110 -10.41 12.10 -4.68
N TYR A 111 -10.98 10.93 -4.94
CA TYR A 111 -11.39 9.98 -3.91
C TYR A 111 -10.18 9.17 -3.41
N ASP A 112 -10.05 9.10 -2.07
CA ASP A 112 -9.11 8.17 -1.46
C ASP A 112 -9.68 6.75 -1.40
N MET A 113 -8.87 5.80 -0.89
CA MET A 113 -9.26 4.40 -0.73
C MET A 113 -10.54 4.23 0.09
N GLN A 114 -10.74 5.03 1.15
CA GLN A 114 -11.93 4.90 2.00
C GLN A 114 -13.18 5.43 1.31
N ASP A 115 -13.07 6.53 0.55
CA ASP A 115 -14.14 7.08 -0.26
C ASP A 115 -14.55 6.06 -1.34
N ALA A 116 -13.58 5.49 -2.06
CA ALA A 116 -13.81 4.44 -3.06
C ALA A 116 -14.53 3.21 -2.45
N LEU A 117 -14.11 2.76 -1.27
CA LEU A 117 -14.77 1.66 -0.56
C LEU A 117 -16.19 2.00 -0.14
N ASN A 118 -16.48 3.26 0.23
CA ASN A 118 -17.83 3.69 0.60
C ASN A 118 -18.77 3.65 -0.62
N VAL A 119 -18.29 4.15 -1.78
CA VAL A 119 -19.06 4.06 -3.05
C VAL A 119 -19.34 2.59 -3.41
N ILE A 120 -18.33 1.70 -3.30
CA ILE A 120 -18.50 0.27 -3.57
C ILE A 120 -19.52 -0.35 -2.61
N ARG A 121 -19.47 -0.05 -1.30
CA ARG A 121 -20.47 -0.55 -0.33
C ARG A 121 -21.89 -0.11 -0.72
N LYS A 122 -22.05 1.15 -1.14
CA LYS A 122 -23.33 1.65 -1.62
C LYS A 122 -23.79 0.87 -2.86
N VAL A 123 -22.93 0.72 -3.86
CA VAL A 123 -23.23 -0.05 -5.08
C VAL A 123 -23.65 -1.49 -4.77
N LEU A 124 -22.93 -2.20 -3.88
CA LEU A 124 -23.30 -3.55 -3.47
C LEU A 124 -24.65 -3.60 -2.80
N LYS A 125 -24.96 -2.65 -1.91
CA LYS A 125 -26.28 -2.53 -1.25
C LYS A 125 -27.41 -2.28 -2.26
N ASP A 126 -27.18 -1.36 -3.20
CA ASP A 126 -28.18 -1.00 -4.24
C ASP A 126 -28.44 -2.14 -5.24
N MET A 127 -27.46 -3.03 -5.41
CA MET A 127 -27.58 -4.26 -6.22
C MET A 127 -28.11 -5.46 -5.44
N ASN A 128 -28.38 -5.32 -4.13
CA ASN A 128 -28.70 -6.43 -3.21
C ASN A 128 -27.69 -7.57 -3.27
N ILE A 129 -26.41 -7.26 -3.42
CA ILE A 129 -25.32 -8.23 -3.42
C ILE A 129 -24.78 -8.37 -1.99
N ASP A 130 -24.58 -9.63 -1.56
CA ASP A 130 -24.01 -9.92 -0.25
C ASP A 130 -22.56 -9.42 -0.14
N ALA A 131 -22.34 -8.51 0.81
CA ALA A 131 -21.02 -7.91 1.07
C ALA A 131 -20.01 -8.89 1.71
N ASP A 132 -20.45 -10.01 2.26
CA ASP A 132 -19.56 -11.07 2.77
C ASP A 132 -18.99 -11.89 1.62
N LEU A 133 -19.77 -12.12 0.57
CA LEU A 133 -19.32 -12.74 -0.67
C LEU A 133 -18.47 -11.78 -1.51
N TYR A 134 -18.93 -10.53 -1.67
CA TYR A 134 -18.25 -9.46 -2.40
C TYR A 134 -17.61 -8.44 -1.44
N LYS A 135 -16.58 -8.87 -0.69
CA LYS A 135 -15.88 -7.96 0.24
C LYS A 135 -15.43 -6.68 -0.46
N PRO A 136 -15.85 -5.48 0.00
CA PRO A 136 -15.57 -4.22 -0.69
C PRO A 136 -14.10 -4.00 -1.06
N LYS A 137 -13.16 -4.40 -0.18
CA LYS A 137 -11.73 -4.33 -0.45
C LYS A 137 -11.30 -5.23 -1.61
N LYS A 138 -11.88 -6.44 -1.73
CA LYS A 138 -11.58 -7.38 -2.82
C LYS A 138 -12.12 -6.85 -4.16
N VAL A 139 -13.34 -6.28 -4.12
CA VAL A 139 -13.97 -5.64 -5.30
C VAL A 139 -13.12 -4.44 -5.75
N GLN A 140 -12.72 -3.57 -4.83
CA GLN A 140 -11.88 -2.40 -5.14
C GLN A 140 -10.54 -2.82 -5.75
N ALA A 141 -9.85 -3.79 -5.15
CA ALA A 141 -8.59 -4.29 -5.69
C ALA A 141 -8.74 -4.85 -7.11
N ARG A 142 -9.87 -5.54 -7.42
CA ARG A 142 -10.13 -6.06 -8.76
C ARG A 142 -10.39 -4.94 -9.77
N ILE A 143 -11.19 -3.93 -9.41
CA ILE A 143 -11.43 -2.75 -10.24
C ILE A 143 -10.13 -1.97 -10.47
N SER A 144 -9.31 -1.80 -9.45
CA SER A 144 -7.99 -1.16 -9.55
C SER A 144 -7.09 -1.89 -10.56
N THR A 145 -7.07 -3.24 -10.49
CA THR A 145 -6.34 -4.05 -11.48
C THR A 145 -6.82 -3.78 -12.90
N TYR A 146 -8.13 -3.67 -13.14
CA TYR A 146 -8.65 -3.36 -14.48
C TYR A 146 -8.22 -1.96 -14.93
N LYS A 147 -8.38 -0.94 -14.10
CA LYS A 147 -8.01 0.43 -14.44
C LYS A 147 -6.52 0.57 -14.75
N ASN A 148 -5.65 -0.04 -13.94
CA ASN A 148 -4.20 -0.01 -14.13
C ASN A 148 -3.74 -0.73 -15.42
N ASN A 149 -4.52 -1.72 -15.89
CA ASN A 149 -4.32 -2.39 -17.17
C ASN A 149 -5.13 -1.76 -18.31
N LEU A 150 -5.69 -0.57 -18.14
CA LEU A 150 -6.50 0.17 -19.13
C LEU A 150 -7.75 -0.58 -19.60
N ILE A 151 -8.24 -1.52 -18.78
CA ILE A 151 -9.47 -2.25 -19.08
C ILE A 151 -10.65 -1.39 -18.61
N THR A 152 -11.20 -0.61 -19.53
CA THR A 152 -12.44 0.15 -19.27
C THR A 152 -13.62 -0.80 -19.11
N VAL A 153 -14.74 -0.31 -18.59
CA VAL A 153 -15.99 -1.10 -18.48
C VAL A 153 -16.39 -1.70 -19.82
N LYS A 154 -16.30 -0.92 -20.91
CA LYS A 154 -16.61 -1.39 -22.27
C LYS A 154 -15.63 -2.49 -22.70
N ALA A 155 -14.34 -2.32 -22.44
CA ALA A 155 -13.32 -3.33 -22.76
C ALA A 155 -13.54 -4.62 -21.95
N TYR A 156 -13.95 -4.52 -20.68
CA TYR A 156 -14.27 -5.68 -19.85
C TYR A 156 -15.41 -6.51 -20.45
N PHE A 157 -16.55 -5.89 -20.79
CA PHE A 157 -17.69 -6.61 -21.38
C PHE A 157 -17.43 -7.14 -22.79
N ASN A 158 -16.43 -6.61 -23.50
CA ASN A 158 -16.00 -7.10 -24.81
C ASN A 158 -14.93 -8.21 -24.70
N ASN A 159 -14.56 -8.62 -23.49
CA ASN A 159 -13.55 -9.67 -23.25
C ASN A 159 -14.16 -10.88 -22.51
N PRO A 160 -14.63 -11.92 -23.26
CA PRO A 160 -15.25 -13.10 -22.66
C PRO A 160 -14.31 -13.88 -21.72
N GLU A 161 -13.00 -13.90 -21.99
CA GLU A 161 -12.02 -14.63 -21.18
C GLU A 161 -11.89 -14.00 -19.79
N LEU A 162 -11.91 -12.68 -19.71
CA LEU A 162 -11.92 -11.95 -18.44
C LEU A 162 -13.18 -12.22 -17.62
N MET A 163 -14.34 -12.21 -18.30
CA MET A 163 -15.62 -12.49 -17.66
C MET A 163 -15.67 -13.93 -17.12
N GLU A 164 -15.19 -14.90 -17.89
CA GLU A 164 -15.11 -16.31 -17.47
C GLU A 164 -14.12 -16.50 -16.30
N ALA A 165 -12.98 -15.80 -16.33
CA ALA A 165 -12.00 -15.85 -15.24
C ALA A 165 -12.59 -15.31 -13.93
N ASP A 166 -13.39 -14.23 -14.00
CA ASP A 166 -14.07 -13.68 -12.83
C ASP A 166 -15.22 -14.55 -12.33
N GLU A 167 -15.94 -15.20 -13.22
CA GLU A 167 -16.97 -16.18 -12.83
C GLU A 167 -16.35 -17.37 -12.09
N LYS A 168 -15.22 -17.89 -12.57
CA LYS A 168 -14.44 -18.92 -11.89
C LYS A 168 -13.90 -18.47 -10.53
N ALA A 169 -13.60 -17.16 -10.39
CA ALA A 169 -13.18 -16.56 -9.13
C ALA A 169 -14.36 -16.21 -8.17
N ASN A 170 -15.58 -16.65 -8.48
CA ASN A 170 -16.82 -16.33 -7.77
C ASN A 170 -17.13 -14.82 -7.73
N MET A 171 -16.78 -14.09 -8.80
CA MET A 171 -17.00 -12.65 -8.94
C MET A 171 -17.84 -12.31 -10.19
N LYS A 172 -18.85 -13.12 -10.51
CA LYS A 172 -19.71 -12.99 -11.70
C LYS A 172 -20.28 -11.58 -11.93
N PHE A 173 -20.61 -10.85 -10.86
CA PHE A 173 -21.20 -9.51 -10.94
C PHE A 173 -20.18 -8.38 -10.98
N ILE A 174 -18.87 -8.66 -11.02
CA ILE A 174 -17.83 -7.63 -10.91
C ILE A 174 -17.91 -6.59 -12.04
N GLY A 175 -18.22 -6.98 -13.27
CA GLY A 175 -18.40 -6.05 -14.40
C GLY A 175 -19.56 -5.07 -14.18
N GLN A 176 -20.68 -5.53 -13.65
CA GLN A 176 -21.84 -4.68 -13.34
C GLN A 176 -21.55 -3.76 -12.16
N ILE A 177 -20.82 -4.26 -11.14
CA ILE A 177 -20.35 -3.45 -10.02
C ILE A 177 -19.39 -2.36 -10.52
N TYR A 178 -18.45 -2.72 -11.41
CA TYR A 178 -17.50 -1.80 -12.00
C TYR A 178 -18.21 -0.69 -12.79
N GLN A 179 -19.21 -1.04 -13.63
CA GLN A 179 -20.01 -0.05 -14.36
C GLN A 179 -20.68 0.93 -13.38
N ARG A 180 -21.42 0.43 -12.39
CA ARG A 180 -22.14 1.29 -11.42
C ARG A 180 -21.18 2.14 -10.58
N TYR A 181 -20.01 1.60 -10.25
CA TYR A 181 -18.98 2.34 -9.54
C TYR A 181 -18.48 3.53 -10.36
N VAL A 182 -18.13 3.31 -11.64
CA VAL A 182 -17.69 4.37 -12.55
C VAL A 182 -18.77 5.43 -12.75
N ASP A 183 -20.04 5.01 -12.96
CA ASP A 183 -21.17 5.90 -13.13
C ASP A 183 -21.42 6.76 -11.87
N ALA A 184 -21.29 6.16 -10.68
CA ALA A 184 -21.42 6.87 -9.41
C ALA A 184 -20.30 7.90 -9.22
N CYS A 185 -19.03 7.54 -9.50
CA CYS A 185 -17.93 8.48 -9.44
C CYS A 185 -18.11 9.64 -10.42
N PHE A 186 -18.50 9.35 -11.66
CA PHE A 186 -18.77 10.38 -12.67
C PHE A 186 -19.90 11.32 -12.26
N LYS A 187 -21.03 10.78 -11.77
CA LYS A 187 -22.17 11.56 -11.25
C LYS A 187 -21.77 12.49 -10.09
N ASN A 188 -20.85 12.04 -9.26
CA ASN A 188 -20.32 12.82 -8.12
C ASN A 188 -19.24 13.84 -8.55
N GLY A 189 -18.90 13.93 -9.83
CA GLY A 189 -17.77 14.73 -10.29
C GLY A 189 -16.46 14.32 -9.60
N ALA A 190 -16.21 13.03 -9.47
CA ALA A 190 -15.07 12.49 -8.75
C ALA A 190 -14.29 11.48 -9.58
N MET A 191 -13.00 11.36 -9.28
CA MET A 191 -12.07 10.34 -9.82
C MET A 191 -11.34 9.70 -8.64
N ASP A 192 -11.11 8.38 -8.68
CA ASP A 192 -10.15 7.75 -7.78
C ASP A 192 -8.72 7.86 -8.33
N PHE A 193 -7.73 7.39 -7.57
CA PHE A 193 -6.32 7.46 -7.99
C PHE A 193 -6.06 6.73 -9.32
N ASP A 194 -6.70 5.58 -9.53
CA ASP A 194 -6.53 4.82 -10.77
C ASP A 194 -7.17 5.52 -11.97
N ASP A 195 -8.26 6.27 -11.74
CA ASP A 195 -8.89 7.08 -12.78
C ASP A 195 -7.98 8.19 -13.29
N LEU A 196 -7.13 8.79 -12.44
CA LEU A 196 -6.21 9.82 -12.89
C LEU A 196 -5.30 9.32 -14.01
N LEU A 197 -4.84 8.07 -13.92
CA LEU A 197 -4.01 7.45 -14.96
C LEU A 197 -4.87 6.97 -16.15
N LEU A 198 -5.97 6.27 -15.89
CA LEU A 198 -6.85 5.76 -16.93
C LEU A 198 -7.42 6.88 -17.80
N LYS A 199 -7.92 7.96 -17.16
CA LYS A 199 -8.52 9.10 -17.87
C LYS A 199 -7.49 9.95 -18.60
N THR A 200 -6.26 10.03 -18.12
CA THR A 200 -5.16 10.66 -18.86
C THR A 200 -4.84 9.87 -20.12
N ASN A 201 -4.75 8.53 -20.06
CA ASN A 201 -4.58 7.70 -21.25
C ASN A 201 -5.76 7.87 -22.23
N GLU A 202 -7.00 7.86 -21.72
CA GLU A 202 -8.20 8.08 -22.54
C GLU A 202 -8.17 9.45 -23.22
N LEU A 203 -7.80 10.51 -22.49
CA LEU A 203 -7.67 11.87 -22.99
C LEU A 203 -6.66 11.96 -24.13
N LEU A 204 -5.45 11.49 -23.92
CA LEU A 204 -4.37 11.57 -24.91
C LEU A 204 -4.64 10.70 -26.16
N THR A 205 -5.39 9.61 -26.00
CA THR A 205 -5.73 8.72 -27.13
C THR A 205 -6.90 9.25 -27.96
N ARG A 206 -7.92 9.83 -27.30
CA ARG A 206 -9.15 10.29 -27.99
C ARG A 206 -9.05 11.70 -28.57
N PHE A 207 -8.13 12.52 -28.05
CA PHE A 207 -7.96 13.92 -28.42
C PHE A 207 -6.52 14.20 -28.87
N PRO A 208 -6.20 13.91 -30.16
CA PRO A 208 -4.83 14.07 -30.68
C PRO A 208 -4.31 15.51 -30.58
N GLU A 209 -5.18 16.51 -30.60
CA GLU A 209 -4.84 17.93 -30.41
C GLU A 209 -4.32 18.20 -28.99
N VAL A 210 -4.90 17.54 -27.98
CA VAL A 210 -4.42 17.62 -26.59
C VAL A 210 -3.04 16.93 -26.49
N LEU A 211 -2.90 15.76 -27.06
CA LEU A 211 -1.61 15.06 -27.10
C LEU A 211 -0.54 15.94 -27.76
N ALA A 212 -0.81 16.51 -28.96
CA ALA A 212 0.13 17.38 -29.67
C ALA A 212 0.54 18.60 -28.85
N LYS A 213 -0.42 19.24 -28.14
CA LYS A 213 -0.18 20.36 -27.24
C LYS A 213 0.84 20.00 -26.15
N TYR A 214 0.70 18.86 -25.49
CA TYR A 214 1.60 18.46 -24.41
C TYR A 214 2.92 17.87 -24.94
N GLN A 215 2.96 17.28 -26.12
CA GLN A 215 4.20 16.89 -26.79
C GLN A 215 5.04 18.13 -27.14
N ASP A 216 4.43 19.19 -27.67
CA ASP A 216 5.14 20.45 -27.97
C ASP A 216 5.63 21.16 -26.71
N ARG A 217 4.90 21.03 -25.62
CA ARG A 217 5.28 21.58 -24.33
C ARG A 217 6.43 20.80 -23.70
N PHE A 218 6.34 19.47 -23.64
CA PHE A 218 7.30 18.61 -22.94
C PHE A 218 8.35 18.05 -23.92
N ARG A 219 9.30 18.87 -24.29
CA ARG A 219 10.37 18.46 -25.21
C ARG A 219 11.42 17.56 -24.57
N TYR A 220 11.55 17.62 -23.26
CA TYR A 220 12.44 16.79 -22.45
C TYR A 220 11.66 16.14 -21.31
N ILE A 221 11.70 14.82 -21.25
CA ILE A 221 10.96 14.06 -20.25
C ILE A 221 11.94 13.27 -19.40
N MET A 222 11.88 13.47 -18.07
CA MET A 222 12.72 12.81 -17.08
C MET A 222 11.85 11.93 -16.19
N VAL A 223 12.22 10.67 -16.02
CA VAL A 223 11.46 9.73 -15.18
C VAL A 223 12.40 9.07 -14.19
N ASP A 224 12.17 9.32 -12.90
CA ASP A 224 12.86 8.64 -11.80
C ASP A 224 12.14 7.36 -11.40
N GLU A 225 12.89 6.40 -10.84
CA GLU A 225 12.37 5.09 -10.39
C GLU A 225 11.55 4.35 -11.47
N TYR A 226 12.03 4.38 -12.72
CA TYR A 226 11.27 3.90 -13.88
C TYR A 226 10.85 2.42 -13.78
N GLN A 227 11.59 1.58 -13.04
CA GLN A 227 11.27 0.18 -12.76
C GLN A 227 9.97 -0.02 -11.97
N ASP A 228 9.45 1.03 -11.30
CA ASP A 228 8.22 0.96 -10.52
C ASP A 228 6.99 1.44 -11.31
N THR A 229 7.15 1.83 -12.57
CA THR A 229 6.03 2.29 -13.40
C THR A 229 5.07 1.14 -13.73
N ASN A 230 3.77 1.43 -13.68
CA ASN A 230 2.74 0.52 -14.17
C ASN A 230 2.51 0.70 -15.68
N HIS A 231 1.70 -0.19 -16.27
CA HIS A 231 1.41 -0.15 -17.70
C HIS A 231 0.79 1.17 -18.18
N SER A 232 -0.13 1.73 -17.38
CA SER A 232 -0.78 3.00 -17.68
C SER A 232 0.20 4.16 -17.71
N GLN A 233 1.09 4.27 -16.73
CA GLN A 233 2.14 5.30 -16.64
C GLN A 233 3.12 5.19 -17.80
N TYR A 234 3.55 3.96 -18.11
CA TYR A 234 4.43 3.67 -19.24
C TYR A 234 3.85 4.20 -20.56
N LEU A 235 2.57 3.90 -20.85
CA LEU A 235 1.93 4.34 -22.09
C LEU A 235 1.79 5.86 -22.18
N ILE A 236 1.45 6.53 -21.08
CA ILE A 236 1.37 8.00 -21.06
C ILE A 236 2.74 8.61 -21.39
N VAL A 237 3.80 8.14 -20.70
CA VAL A 237 5.16 8.64 -20.93
C VAL A 237 5.59 8.40 -22.38
N LYS A 238 5.35 7.20 -22.91
CA LYS A 238 5.67 6.84 -24.30
C LYS A 238 4.94 7.72 -25.30
N ALA A 239 3.64 7.99 -25.08
CA ALA A 239 2.84 8.87 -25.94
C ALA A 239 3.37 10.31 -25.91
N LEU A 240 3.69 10.85 -24.74
CA LEU A 240 4.24 12.20 -24.61
C LEU A 240 5.62 12.34 -25.22
N ALA A 241 6.47 11.31 -25.08
CA ALA A 241 7.84 11.33 -25.59
C ALA A 241 7.94 11.16 -27.12
N SER A 242 6.93 10.58 -27.79
CA SER A 242 7.01 10.09 -29.17
C SER A 242 7.35 11.14 -30.23
N LYS A 243 7.20 12.43 -29.95
CA LYS A 243 7.50 13.50 -30.92
C LYS A 243 8.98 13.89 -30.97
N PHE A 244 9.63 14.00 -29.80
CA PHE A 244 11.01 14.49 -29.68
C PHE A 244 11.99 13.39 -29.25
N GLU A 245 11.51 12.33 -28.64
CA GLU A 245 12.26 11.21 -28.09
C GLU A 245 13.38 11.59 -27.10
N ASN A 246 13.38 12.84 -26.58
CA ASN A 246 14.29 13.26 -25.53
C ASN A 246 13.78 12.79 -24.16
N ILE A 247 13.79 11.49 -23.99
CA ILE A 247 13.38 10.82 -22.75
C ILE A 247 14.61 10.30 -22.01
N CYS A 248 14.71 10.65 -20.72
CA CYS A 248 15.70 10.08 -19.82
C CYS A 248 15.00 9.31 -18.71
N VAL A 249 15.23 8.02 -18.63
CA VAL A 249 14.73 7.16 -17.57
C VAL A 249 15.87 6.76 -16.64
N VAL A 250 15.64 6.89 -15.33
CA VAL A 250 16.59 6.49 -14.30
C VAL A 250 15.93 5.41 -13.46
N GLY A 251 16.64 4.31 -13.22
CA GLY A 251 16.06 3.22 -12.42
C GLY A 251 17.06 2.17 -12.00
N ASP A 252 16.59 1.32 -11.09
CA ASP A 252 17.29 0.15 -10.59
C ASP A 252 16.32 -1.05 -10.60
N ASP A 253 16.48 -1.92 -11.57
CA ASP A 253 15.67 -3.14 -11.67
C ASP A 253 15.74 -4.01 -10.42
N ALA A 254 16.87 -4.00 -9.70
CA ALA A 254 17.04 -4.68 -8.42
C ALA A 254 16.21 -4.05 -7.28
N GLN A 255 15.63 -2.87 -7.47
CA GLN A 255 14.75 -2.20 -6.53
C GLN A 255 13.29 -2.16 -6.96
N SER A 256 12.87 -2.97 -7.96
CA SER A 256 11.47 -3.12 -8.36
C SER A 256 10.72 -3.99 -7.34
N ILE A 257 9.94 -3.34 -6.47
CA ILE A 257 9.26 -3.96 -5.31
C ILE A 257 7.78 -3.57 -5.16
N TYR A 258 7.15 -3.06 -6.23
CA TYR A 258 5.77 -2.59 -6.21
C TYR A 258 4.86 -3.31 -7.20
N SER A 259 5.13 -4.58 -7.54
CA SER A 259 4.27 -5.37 -8.45
C SER A 259 2.85 -5.50 -7.90
N PHE A 260 2.70 -5.59 -6.57
CA PHE A 260 1.41 -5.63 -5.89
C PHE A 260 0.57 -4.33 -6.08
N ARG A 261 1.21 -3.23 -6.54
CA ARG A 261 0.58 -1.97 -6.96
C ARG A 261 0.50 -1.83 -8.49
N GLY A 262 0.78 -2.90 -9.22
CA GLY A 262 0.74 -2.93 -10.68
C GLY A 262 2.02 -2.46 -11.37
N ALA A 263 3.13 -2.25 -10.65
CA ALA A 263 4.43 -1.98 -11.25
C ALA A 263 4.85 -3.13 -12.16
N ASN A 264 5.50 -2.79 -13.29
CA ASN A 264 5.93 -3.77 -14.27
C ASN A 264 7.41 -3.57 -14.61
N ILE A 265 8.25 -4.45 -14.06
CA ILE A 265 9.70 -4.41 -14.29
C ILE A 265 10.08 -4.48 -15.78
N TYR A 266 9.22 -5.08 -16.61
CA TYR A 266 9.48 -5.17 -18.05
C TYR A 266 9.50 -3.81 -18.74
N ASN A 267 8.93 -2.75 -18.14
CA ASN A 267 9.02 -1.40 -18.69
C ASN A 267 10.48 -0.94 -18.80
N ILE A 268 11.29 -1.17 -17.76
CA ILE A 268 12.72 -0.82 -17.82
C ILE A 268 13.52 -1.87 -18.60
N LEU A 269 13.25 -3.15 -18.42
CA LEU A 269 13.98 -4.23 -19.13
C LEU A 269 13.82 -4.16 -20.65
N ASN A 270 12.66 -3.70 -21.14
CA ASN A 270 12.37 -3.59 -22.57
C ASN A 270 12.61 -2.18 -23.13
N PHE A 271 13.15 -1.23 -22.38
CA PHE A 271 13.33 0.15 -22.83
C PHE A 271 14.09 0.26 -24.17
N LYS A 272 15.14 -0.54 -24.36
CA LYS A 272 15.88 -0.62 -25.65
C LYS A 272 15.09 -1.22 -26.80
N LYS A 273 14.02 -1.98 -26.54
CA LYS A 273 13.12 -2.44 -27.61
C LYS A 273 12.20 -1.33 -28.08
N ASP A 274 11.81 -0.44 -27.18
CA ASP A 274 10.98 0.73 -27.49
C ASP A 274 11.80 1.84 -28.16
N TYR A 275 13.06 1.99 -27.74
CA TYR A 275 14.01 3.00 -28.21
C TYR A 275 15.33 2.33 -28.57
N PRO A 276 15.47 1.79 -29.83
CA PRO A 276 16.66 1.05 -30.23
C PRO A 276 17.96 1.86 -30.16
N ASP A 277 17.87 3.17 -30.41
CA ASP A 277 19.01 4.10 -30.41
C ASP A 277 19.32 4.64 -29.00
N ALA A 278 18.67 4.10 -27.95
CA ALA A 278 18.87 4.55 -26.59
C ALA A 278 20.30 4.34 -26.09
N ILE A 279 20.91 5.42 -25.62
CA ILE A 279 22.16 5.36 -24.86
C ILE A 279 21.87 4.73 -23.51
N THR A 280 22.74 3.80 -23.07
CA THR A 280 22.63 3.22 -21.72
C THR A 280 23.90 3.54 -20.94
N VAL A 281 23.72 4.20 -19.80
CA VAL A 281 24.80 4.52 -18.87
C VAL A 281 24.57 3.75 -17.57
N SER A 282 25.60 3.02 -17.10
CA SER A 282 25.56 2.28 -15.85
C SER A 282 26.26 3.05 -14.73
N LEU A 283 25.54 3.27 -13.62
CA LEU A 283 26.08 3.86 -12.41
C LEU A 283 26.34 2.76 -11.37
N GLU A 284 27.58 2.28 -11.30
CA GLU A 284 27.96 1.10 -10.48
C GLU A 284 28.64 1.47 -9.17
N GLN A 285 29.16 2.70 -9.03
CA GLN A 285 29.82 3.16 -7.81
C GLN A 285 28.79 3.54 -6.74
N ASN A 286 28.83 2.83 -5.61
CA ASN A 286 28.02 3.10 -4.41
C ASN A 286 28.77 4.06 -3.48
N TYR A 287 28.11 5.15 -3.10
CA TYR A 287 28.66 6.19 -2.20
C TYR A 287 28.05 6.13 -0.79
N ARG A 288 27.13 5.20 -0.54
CA ARG A 288 26.36 5.09 0.71
C ARG A 288 26.97 4.13 1.69
N SER A 289 27.13 2.89 1.27
CA SER A 289 27.36 1.75 2.16
C SER A 289 28.81 1.31 2.18
N THR A 290 29.21 0.62 3.25
CA THR A 290 30.50 -0.07 3.35
C THR A 290 30.59 -1.22 2.34
N GLN A 291 31.82 -1.68 2.04
CA GLN A 291 32.07 -2.72 1.03
C GLN A 291 31.38 -4.06 1.37
N ASN A 292 31.40 -4.48 2.65
CA ASN A 292 30.78 -5.73 3.08
C ASN A 292 29.27 -5.73 2.81
N ILE A 293 28.58 -4.61 3.05
CA ILE A 293 27.14 -4.46 2.76
C ILE A 293 26.88 -4.57 1.26
N VAL A 294 27.68 -3.85 0.45
CA VAL A 294 27.50 -3.83 -1.02
C VAL A 294 27.77 -5.22 -1.62
N ASN A 295 28.85 -5.88 -1.19
CA ASN A 295 29.22 -7.20 -1.68
C ASN A 295 28.16 -8.25 -1.30
N ALA A 296 27.69 -8.25 -0.07
CA ALA A 296 26.59 -9.14 0.36
C ALA A 296 25.32 -8.92 -0.44
N ALA A 297 24.96 -7.65 -0.71
CA ALA A 297 23.80 -7.30 -1.52
C ALA A 297 23.94 -7.79 -2.97
N ASN A 298 25.14 -7.67 -3.57
CA ASN A 298 25.42 -8.20 -4.91
C ASN A 298 25.25 -9.71 -4.98
N VAL A 299 25.77 -10.45 -3.99
CA VAL A 299 25.64 -11.92 -3.93
C VAL A 299 24.18 -12.33 -3.92
N VAL A 300 23.36 -11.71 -3.05
CA VAL A 300 21.94 -12.01 -2.95
C VAL A 300 21.21 -11.71 -4.27
N ILE A 301 21.37 -10.50 -4.81
CA ILE A 301 20.60 -10.11 -5.99
C ILE A 301 21.02 -10.85 -7.25
N SER A 302 22.26 -11.36 -7.32
CA SER A 302 22.75 -12.16 -8.45
C SER A 302 21.96 -13.45 -8.67
N LYS A 303 21.20 -13.93 -7.69
CA LYS A 303 20.35 -15.12 -7.78
C LYS A 303 19.08 -14.88 -8.63
N ASN A 304 18.70 -13.62 -8.88
CA ASN A 304 17.61 -13.27 -9.77
C ASN A 304 18.04 -13.42 -11.23
N LEU A 305 17.16 -13.95 -12.07
CA LEU A 305 17.44 -14.11 -13.50
C LEU A 305 16.98 -12.91 -14.32
N GLN A 306 15.84 -12.32 -13.95
CA GLN A 306 15.24 -11.21 -14.68
C GLN A 306 15.83 -9.88 -14.17
N GLN A 307 17.03 -9.56 -14.64
CA GLN A 307 17.72 -8.34 -14.26
C GLN A 307 18.81 -7.97 -15.27
N PHE A 308 19.24 -6.69 -15.22
CA PHE A 308 20.46 -6.25 -15.88
C PHE A 308 21.68 -6.71 -15.11
N LYS A 309 22.73 -7.14 -15.82
CA LYS A 309 24.01 -7.43 -15.20
C LYS A 309 24.68 -6.12 -14.78
N LYS A 310 24.86 -5.93 -13.48
CA LYS A 310 25.54 -4.79 -12.85
C LYS A 310 26.52 -5.32 -11.82
N ASN A 311 27.66 -4.65 -11.66
CA ASN A 311 28.60 -4.93 -10.58
C ASN A 311 28.75 -3.67 -9.73
N VAL A 312 27.89 -3.53 -8.73
CA VAL A 312 27.94 -2.38 -7.82
C VAL A 312 29.14 -2.54 -6.90
N PHE A 313 29.99 -1.52 -6.80
CA PHE A 313 31.15 -1.51 -5.93
C PHE A 313 31.18 -0.26 -5.05
N SER A 314 31.91 -0.31 -3.95
CA SER A 314 32.07 0.82 -3.04
C SER A 314 33.57 1.07 -2.76
N ASP A 315 33.98 2.32 -2.80
CA ASP A 315 35.31 2.77 -2.38
C ASP A 315 35.33 3.19 -0.90
N ASN A 316 34.23 3.04 -0.19
CA ASN A 316 34.17 3.27 1.25
C ASN A 316 34.97 2.19 2.00
N GLU A 317 35.09 2.34 3.31
CA GLU A 317 35.71 1.33 4.18
C GLU A 317 35.09 -0.07 4.03
N GLU A 318 35.83 -1.12 4.36
CA GLU A 318 35.35 -2.50 4.34
C GLU A 318 34.11 -2.66 5.23
N GLY A 319 34.16 -2.06 6.41
CA GLY A 319 33.08 -2.06 7.40
C GLY A 319 32.89 -3.38 8.14
N ASP A 320 31.94 -3.41 9.06
CA ASP A 320 31.61 -4.60 9.83
C ASP A 320 30.95 -5.68 8.95
N LYS A 321 31.13 -6.95 9.33
CA LYS A 321 30.28 -8.02 8.79
C LYS A 321 28.84 -7.86 9.26
N ILE A 322 27.90 -8.41 8.48
CA ILE A 322 26.48 -8.45 8.82
C ILE A 322 26.30 -9.37 10.03
N LYS A 323 25.78 -8.84 11.13
CA LYS A 323 25.64 -9.57 12.40
C LYS A 323 24.27 -10.25 12.45
N ILE A 324 24.27 -11.58 12.70
CA ILE A 324 23.05 -12.39 12.76
C ILE A 324 22.79 -12.84 14.20
N TYR A 325 21.57 -12.58 14.69
CA TYR A 325 21.11 -13.03 16.00
C TYR A 325 19.93 -14.00 15.85
N ARG A 326 20.08 -15.20 16.42
CA ARG A 326 19.03 -16.19 16.55
C ARG A 326 18.35 -16.05 17.89
N SER A 327 17.08 -15.65 17.94
CA SER A 327 16.28 -15.53 19.16
C SER A 327 15.41 -16.78 19.39
N LEU A 328 14.99 -16.98 20.63
CA LEU A 328 14.08 -18.07 21.00
C LEU A 328 12.63 -17.73 20.67
N SER A 329 12.26 -16.46 20.78
CA SER A 329 10.91 -15.97 20.53
C SER A 329 10.94 -14.55 19.93
N ASP A 330 9.80 -14.08 19.45
CA ASP A 330 9.60 -12.69 19.00
C ASP A 330 9.87 -11.65 20.10
N ALA A 331 9.53 -11.99 21.35
CA ALA A 331 9.85 -11.12 22.50
C ALA A 331 11.35 -11.06 22.79
N ASP A 332 12.06 -12.18 22.65
CA ASP A 332 13.51 -12.26 22.79
C ASP A 332 14.21 -11.47 21.66
N GLU A 333 13.74 -11.64 20.42
CA GLU A 333 14.19 -10.84 19.28
C GLU A 333 14.07 -9.33 19.52
N ALA A 334 12.91 -8.89 20.00
CA ALA A 334 12.65 -7.48 20.28
C ALA A 334 13.53 -6.95 21.44
N ASN A 335 13.77 -7.76 22.48
CA ASN A 335 14.64 -7.38 23.60
C ASN A 335 16.11 -7.27 23.17
N PHE A 336 16.57 -8.18 22.30
CA PHE A 336 17.92 -8.09 21.70
C PHE A 336 18.07 -6.77 20.92
N VAL A 337 17.14 -6.48 19.99
CA VAL A 337 17.20 -5.27 19.17
C VAL A 337 17.20 -4.01 20.02
N ALA A 338 16.28 -3.90 20.97
CA ALA A 338 16.24 -2.74 21.88
C ALA A 338 17.49 -2.65 22.77
N GLY A 339 18.06 -3.79 23.17
CA GLY A 339 19.34 -3.86 23.92
C GLY A 339 20.51 -3.37 23.10
N ASN A 340 20.62 -3.84 21.86
CA ASN A 340 21.69 -3.48 20.94
C ASN A 340 21.64 -1.98 20.56
N ILE A 341 20.45 -1.42 20.31
CA ILE A 341 20.28 0.02 20.07
C ILE A 341 20.77 0.83 21.29
N TRP A 342 20.36 0.41 22.48
CA TRP A 342 20.80 1.08 23.72
C TRP A 342 22.32 1.00 23.93
N GLU A 343 22.93 -0.13 23.66
CA GLU A 343 24.38 -0.36 23.72
C GLU A 343 25.14 0.53 22.72
N LEU A 344 24.81 0.44 21.44
CA LEU A 344 25.47 1.22 20.37
C LEU A 344 25.29 2.74 20.56
N ARG A 345 24.17 3.18 21.11
CA ARG A 345 23.99 4.58 21.48
C ARG A 345 25.02 5.02 22.51
N ASN A 346 25.27 4.20 23.53
CA ASN A 346 26.16 4.56 24.62
C ASN A 346 27.64 4.37 24.27
N THR A 347 27.98 3.33 23.51
CA THR A 347 29.38 3.03 23.12
C THR A 347 29.87 3.92 21.97
N ASP A 348 29.03 4.09 20.94
CA ASP A 348 29.40 4.78 19.70
C ASP A 348 28.88 6.24 19.67
N GLN A 349 28.24 6.71 20.74
CA GLN A 349 27.62 8.04 20.84
C GLN A 349 26.65 8.35 19.69
N ARG A 350 25.94 7.34 19.18
CA ARG A 350 24.98 7.48 18.09
C ARG A 350 23.69 8.16 18.55
N LYS A 351 23.00 8.80 17.64
CA LYS A 351 21.62 9.31 17.88
C LYS A 351 20.61 8.17 17.69
N TYR A 352 19.43 8.28 18.31
CA TYR A 352 18.35 7.33 18.05
C TYR A 352 17.85 7.40 16.62
N SER A 353 17.94 8.56 15.97
CA SER A 353 17.62 8.75 14.54
C SER A 353 18.54 7.99 13.58
N ASP A 354 19.72 7.53 14.05
CA ASP A 354 20.64 6.72 13.27
C ASP A 354 20.16 5.27 13.08
N PHE A 355 19.15 4.84 13.84
CA PHE A 355 18.67 3.47 13.87
C PHE A 355 17.32 3.30 13.16
N ALA A 356 17.23 2.26 12.32
CA ALA A 356 15.97 1.79 11.76
C ALA A 356 15.72 0.32 12.07
N ILE A 357 14.49 -0.01 12.45
CA ILE A 357 13.98 -1.38 12.56
C ILE A 357 13.07 -1.63 11.36
N LEU A 358 13.52 -2.50 10.47
CA LEU A 358 12.81 -2.84 9.24
C LEU A 358 12.17 -4.23 9.35
N TYR A 359 10.89 -4.31 9.03
CA TYR A 359 10.11 -5.55 9.09
C TYR A 359 9.26 -5.75 7.83
N ARG A 360 8.85 -7.00 7.58
CA ARG A 360 8.04 -7.33 6.40
C ARG A 360 6.58 -6.89 6.55
N THR A 361 5.99 -7.01 7.74
CA THR A 361 4.58 -6.69 8.01
C THR A 361 4.41 -5.91 9.31
N ASN A 362 3.39 -5.02 9.34
CA ASN A 362 3.09 -4.21 10.52
C ASN A 362 2.67 -5.03 11.75
N SER A 363 2.27 -6.30 11.59
CA SER A 363 1.94 -7.17 12.73
C SER A 363 3.14 -7.45 13.64
N GLN A 364 4.36 -7.25 13.15
CA GLN A 364 5.60 -7.47 13.91
C GLN A 364 5.91 -6.32 14.89
N THR A 365 5.35 -5.12 14.71
CA THR A 365 5.73 -3.91 15.45
C THR A 365 5.55 -4.01 16.95
N ARG A 366 4.46 -4.66 17.41
CA ARG A 366 4.06 -4.66 18.82
C ARG A 366 5.17 -5.11 19.77
N ALA A 367 5.86 -6.20 19.44
CA ALA A 367 6.93 -6.73 20.29
C ALA A 367 8.07 -5.71 20.44
N PHE A 368 8.45 -5.05 19.33
CA PHE A 368 9.51 -4.03 19.32
C PHE A 368 9.10 -2.76 20.06
N GLU A 369 7.85 -2.28 19.89
CA GLU A 369 7.32 -1.15 20.62
C GLU A 369 7.36 -1.40 22.14
N ASP A 370 6.93 -2.59 22.59
CA ASP A 370 6.95 -2.97 23.99
C ASP A 370 8.39 -3.06 24.55
N ALA A 371 9.35 -3.55 23.76
CA ALA A 371 10.75 -3.65 24.16
C ALA A 371 11.43 -2.26 24.24
N LEU A 372 11.20 -1.39 23.26
CA LEU A 372 11.74 -0.03 23.25
C LEU A 372 11.17 0.80 24.38
N ARG A 373 9.86 0.68 24.65
CA ARG A 373 9.18 1.36 25.76
C ARG A 373 9.74 0.96 27.13
N ARG A 374 10.00 -0.35 27.34
CA ARG A 374 10.62 -0.85 28.58
C ARG A 374 12.02 -0.28 28.83
N LYS A 375 12.76 0.07 27.79
CA LYS A 375 14.10 0.68 27.86
C LYS A 375 14.07 2.22 27.78
N ASN A 376 12.88 2.84 27.76
CA ASN A 376 12.68 4.28 27.56
C ASN A 376 13.40 4.80 26.29
N ILE A 377 13.40 4.04 25.22
CA ILE A 377 13.96 4.43 23.92
C ILE A 377 12.83 5.11 23.11
N PRO A 378 13.00 6.37 22.71
CA PRO A 378 12.01 7.04 21.86
C PRO A 378 11.98 6.42 20.47
N TYR A 379 10.78 6.21 19.95
CA TYR A 379 10.59 5.60 18.63
C TYR A 379 9.40 6.17 17.89
N LYS A 380 9.42 6.05 16.57
CA LYS A 380 8.32 6.41 15.67
C LYS A 380 7.99 5.26 14.74
N VAL A 381 6.72 4.86 14.72
CA VAL A 381 6.21 3.84 13.79
C VAL A 381 5.69 4.52 12.54
N TYR A 382 6.26 4.17 11.40
CA TYR A 382 5.79 4.60 10.09
C TYR A 382 4.85 3.56 9.49
N GLY A 383 3.76 4.00 8.83
CA GLY A 383 2.74 3.09 8.26
C GLY A 383 1.49 2.92 9.13
N GLY A 384 1.34 3.75 10.19
CA GLY A 384 0.07 3.92 10.91
C GLY A 384 -0.98 4.68 10.08
N LEU A 385 -2.15 4.97 10.67
CA LEU A 385 -3.14 5.82 10.03
C LEU A 385 -2.53 7.19 9.72
N SER A 386 -2.52 7.57 8.44
CA SER A 386 -2.07 8.89 7.99
C SER A 386 -2.84 9.97 8.74
N PHE A 387 -2.17 11.10 9.03
CA PHE A 387 -2.78 12.27 9.64
C PHE A 387 -4.10 12.67 8.97
N TYR A 388 -4.11 12.69 7.64
CA TYR A 388 -5.29 13.05 6.84
C TYR A 388 -6.40 11.99 6.86
N GLN A 389 -6.14 10.78 7.36
CA GLN A 389 -7.14 9.73 7.53
C GLN A 389 -7.79 9.72 8.93
N ARG A 390 -7.30 10.55 9.87
CA ARG A 390 -7.91 10.71 11.19
C ARG A 390 -9.32 11.24 11.03
N LYS A 391 -10.25 10.73 11.84
CA LYS A 391 -11.68 10.99 11.68
C LYS A 391 -12.00 12.49 11.67
N GLU A 392 -11.55 13.24 12.67
CA GLU A 392 -11.78 14.67 12.85
C GLU A 392 -11.19 15.51 11.70
N VAL A 393 -10.04 15.11 11.18
CA VAL A 393 -9.39 15.74 10.02
C VAL A 393 -10.22 15.49 8.76
N LYS A 394 -10.62 14.25 8.49
CA LYS A 394 -11.51 13.90 7.36
C LYS A 394 -12.88 14.57 7.47
N ASP A 395 -13.41 14.77 8.67
CA ASP A 395 -14.69 15.43 8.86
C ASP A 395 -14.61 16.90 8.44
N LEU A 396 -13.54 17.62 8.79
CA LEU A 396 -13.33 19.00 8.32
C LEU A 396 -13.03 19.04 6.81
N ILE A 397 -12.18 18.14 6.31
CA ILE A 397 -11.92 18.01 4.87
C ILE A 397 -13.22 17.74 4.10
N GLY A 398 -14.14 16.92 4.64
CA GLY A 398 -15.45 16.68 4.05
C GLY A 398 -16.27 17.95 3.85
N TYR A 399 -16.28 18.87 4.82
CA TYR A 399 -16.88 20.20 4.64
C TYR A 399 -16.20 20.95 3.49
N LEU A 400 -14.89 21.03 3.50
CA LEU A 400 -14.12 21.78 2.52
C LEU A 400 -14.30 21.23 1.09
N ARG A 401 -14.32 19.90 0.94
CA ARG A 401 -14.60 19.23 -0.34
C ARG A 401 -15.97 19.59 -0.89
N LEU A 402 -17.01 19.58 -0.02
CA LEU A 402 -18.37 19.92 -0.43
C LEU A 402 -18.48 21.39 -0.87
N LEU A 403 -17.68 22.30 -0.33
CA LEU A 403 -17.66 23.70 -0.77
C LEU A 403 -17.10 23.85 -2.19
N VAL A 404 -16.11 23.04 -2.54
CA VAL A 404 -15.45 23.04 -3.85
C VAL A 404 -16.28 22.26 -4.88
N ASN A 405 -16.75 21.08 -4.52
CA ASN A 405 -17.59 20.23 -5.38
C ASN A 405 -18.89 19.87 -4.63
N GLU A 406 -19.96 20.58 -4.91
CA GLU A 406 -21.26 20.33 -4.27
C GLU A 406 -21.93 19.01 -4.67
N ASN A 407 -21.43 18.34 -5.72
CA ASN A 407 -21.91 17.03 -6.15
C ASN A 407 -21.17 15.87 -5.44
N ASP A 408 -20.21 16.16 -4.58
CA ASP A 408 -19.51 15.14 -3.78
C ASP A 408 -20.44 14.54 -2.72
N SER A 409 -21.17 13.51 -3.12
CA SER A 409 -22.15 12.86 -2.24
C SER A 409 -21.51 12.15 -1.04
N GLU A 410 -20.25 11.69 -1.15
CA GLU A 410 -19.52 11.07 -0.04
C GLU A 410 -19.21 12.12 1.04
N ALA A 411 -18.67 13.27 0.64
CA ALA A 411 -18.42 14.37 1.55
C ALA A 411 -19.72 14.86 2.20
N LEU A 412 -20.79 15.01 1.40
CA LEU A 412 -22.10 15.45 1.90
C LEU A 412 -22.68 14.48 2.94
N MET A 413 -22.72 13.18 2.65
CA MET A 413 -23.23 12.18 3.59
C MET A 413 -22.40 12.08 4.86
N ARG A 414 -21.10 12.29 4.77
CA ARG A 414 -20.21 12.32 5.92
C ARG A 414 -20.56 13.44 6.91
N ILE A 415 -20.87 14.63 6.42
CA ILE A 415 -21.00 15.84 7.26
C ILE A 415 -22.43 16.27 7.54
N ILE A 416 -23.42 15.78 6.81
CA ILE A 416 -24.83 16.26 6.92
C ILE A 416 -25.36 16.17 8.35
N ASN A 417 -24.96 15.16 9.11
CA ASN A 417 -25.33 14.97 10.52
C ASN A 417 -24.13 15.00 11.48
N TYR A 418 -23.02 15.57 11.06
CA TYR A 418 -21.85 15.69 11.92
C TYR A 418 -21.28 17.12 11.93
N PRO A 419 -21.24 17.81 13.09
CA PRO A 419 -21.82 17.44 14.39
C PRO A 419 -23.31 17.14 14.35
N THR A 420 -23.84 16.44 15.36
CA THR A 420 -25.23 15.95 15.37
C THR A 420 -26.25 17.06 15.16
N ARG A 421 -27.04 16.98 14.08
CA ARG A 421 -28.11 17.95 13.71
C ARG A 421 -29.50 17.36 13.78
N GLY A 422 -29.63 16.07 14.12
CA GLY A 422 -30.89 15.35 14.09
C GLY A 422 -31.37 15.01 12.66
N ILE A 423 -30.43 14.90 11.71
CA ILE A 423 -30.64 14.38 10.35
C ILE A 423 -30.18 12.92 10.35
N GLY A 424 -31.01 12.03 10.87
CA GLY A 424 -30.66 10.61 11.06
C GLY A 424 -30.60 9.83 9.74
N GLU A 425 -30.12 8.59 9.86
CA GLU A 425 -29.90 7.66 8.73
C GLU A 425 -31.16 7.44 7.87
N THR A 426 -32.34 7.36 8.49
CA THR A 426 -33.61 7.23 7.76
C THR A 426 -33.86 8.42 6.84
N THR A 427 -33.53 9.64 7.26
CA THR A 427 -33.66 10.84 6.42
C THR A 427 -32.64 10.84 5.30
N GLN A 428 -31.41 10.48 5.60
CA GLN A 428 -30.35 10.37 4.61
C GLN A 428 -30.70 9.34 3.53
N ASN A 429 -31.19 8.16 3.92
CA ASN A 429 -31.65 7.13 2.99
C ASN A 429 -32.79 7.62 2.09
N LYS A 430 -33.76 8.37 2.64
CA LYS A 430 -34.85 8.98 1.83
C LYS A 430 -34.31 9.95 0.78
N LEU A 431 -33.34 10.81 1.13
CA LEU A 431 -32.68 11.71 0.19
C LEU A 431 -31.96 10.96 -0.93
N ILE A 432 -31.24 9.89 -0.59
CA ILE A 432 -30.51 9.05 -1.55
C ILE A 432 -31.50 8.38 -2.52
N VAL A 433 -32.51 7.68 -1.99
CA VAL A 433 -33.51 6.99 -2.82
C VAL A 433 -34.27 7.97 -3.73
N PHE A 434 -34.61 9.13 -3.20
CA PHE A 434 -35.29 10.17 -3.99
C PHE A 434 -34.39 10.70 -5.12
N ALA A 435 -33.13 11.02 -4.81
CA ALA A 435 -32.16 11.51 -5.79
C ALA A 435 -31.92 10.50 -6.91
N ASP A 436 -31.79 9.21 -6.56
CA ASP A 436 -31.56 8.14 -7.53
C ASP A 436 -32.83 7.89 -8.39
N SER A 437 -34.02 7.92 -7.80
CA SER A 437 -35.30 7.70 -8.54
C SER A 437 -35.59 8.80 -9.55
N HIS A 438 -35.14 10.04 -9.30
CA HIS A 438 -35.32 11.19 -10.16
C HIS A 438 -34.11 11.54 -11.03
N ASN A 439 -33.07 10.72 -10.96
CA ASN A 439 -31.78 10.92 -11.66
C ASN A 439 -31.16 12.32 -11.42
N VAL A 440 -31.27 12.83 -10.21
CA VAL A 440 -30.67 14.09 -9.75
C VAL A 440 -29.61 13.84 -8.68
N THR A 441 -28.77 14.85 -8.39
CA THR A 441 -27.83 14.75 -7.27
C THR A 441 -28.51 15.14 -5.95
N ILE A 442 -27.96 14.68 -4.82
CA ILE A 442 -28.51 15.04 -3.50
C ILE A 442 -28.40 16.56 -3.26
N SER A 443 -27.36 17.20 -3.76
CA SER A 443 -27.19 18.66 -3.73
C SER A 443 -28.31 19.38 -4.48
N GLN A 444 -28.74 18.86 -5.63
CA GLN A 444 -29.88 19.38 -6.37
C GLN A 444 -31.21 19.21 -5.62
N VAL A 445 -31.36 18.08 -4.90
CA VAL A 445 -32.54 17.87 -4.03
C VAL A 445 -32.55 18.90 -2.90
N LEU A 446 -31.42 19.13 -2.24
CA LEU A 446 -31.31 20.12 -1.16
C LEU A 446 -31.47 21.55 -1.64
N SER A 447 -30.97 21.88 -2.83
CA SER A 447 -31.13 23.21 -3.42
C SER A 447 -32.58 23.52 -3.81
N ASN A 448 -33.37 22.51 -4.15
CA ASN A 448 -34.77 22.63 -4.54
C ASN A 448 -35.71 21.99 -3.49
N LEU A 449 -35.31 21.99 -2.23
CA LEU A 449 -36.02 21.34 -1.14
C LEU A 449 -37.52 21.71 -1.06
N PRO A 450 -37.94 22.99 -1.23
CA PRO A 450 -39.38 23.36 -1.24
C PRO A 450 -40.18 22.63 -2.31
N MET A 451 -39.61 22.40 -3.48
CA MET A 451 -40.25 21.70 -4.61
C MET A 451 -40.42 20.21 -4.35
N TYR A 452 -39.42 19.59 -3.74
CA TYR A 452 -39.38 18.15 -3.54
C TYR A 452 -39.91 17.68 -2.18
N ALA A 453 -40.09 18.60 -1.21
CA ALA A 453 -40.55 18.30 0.15
C ALA A 453 -41.83 17.45 0.22
N PRO A 454 -42.87 17.68 -0.60
CA PRO A 454 -44.10 16.87 -0.55
C PRO A 454 -43.84 15.39 -0.89
N GLN A 455 -42.87 15.12 -1.78
CA GLN A 455 -42.58 13.79 -2.28
C GLN A 455 -41.60 13.04 -1.36
N LEU A 456 -40.78 13.75 -0.60
CA LEU A 456 -39.80 13.16 0.34
C LEU A 456 -40.46 12.56 1.57
N GLY A 457 -41.70 12.91 1.88
CA GLY A 457 -42.42 12.39 3.06
C GLY A 457 -41.66 12.65 4.38
N LEU A 458 -41.04 13.83 4.50
CA LEU A 458 -40.33 14.30 5.71
C LEU A 458 -41.20 15.28 6.49
N ASN A 459 -41.06 15.26 7.82
CA ASN A 459 -41.76 16.25 8.64
C ASN A 459 -41.08 17.64 8.56
N ASN A 460 -41.83 18.69 8.87
CA ASN A 460 -41.37 20.07 8.76
C ASN A 460 -40.10 20.34 9.58
N GLY A 461 -39.96 19.73 10.77
CA GLY A 461 -38.76 19.91 11.59
C GLY A 461 -37.50 19.37 10.96
N VAL A 462 -37.58 18.25 10.21
CA VAL A 462 -36.46 17.70 9.45
C VAL A 462 -36.18 18.54 8.21
N LEU A 463 -37.22 19.02 7.52
CA LEU A 463 -37.04 19.91 6.37
C LEU A 463 -36.35 21.22 6.75
N THR A 464 -36.71 21.81 7.89
CA THR A 464 -36.02 23.00 8.41
C THR A 464 -34.54 22.72 8.67
N LYS A 465 -34.22 21.60 9.32
CA LYS A 465 -32.81 21.21 9.60
C LYS A 465 -32.01 21.00 8.30
N LEU A 466 -32.60 20.38 7.30
CA LEU A 466 -31.98 20.21 5.98
C LEU A 466 -31.73 21.55 5.28
N ASN A 467 -32.72 22.44 5.35
CA ASN A 467 -32.62 23.79 4.76
C ASN A 467 -31.53 24.62 5.50
N ASP A 468 -31.52 24.59 6.82
CA ASP A 468 -30.51 25.30 7.62
C ASP A 468 -29.09 24.80 7.33
N PHE A 469 -28.92 23.47 7.26
CA PHE A 469 -27.65 22.87 6.87
C PHE A 469 -27.22 23.32 5.45
N TRP A 470 -28.11 23.23 4.48
CA TRP A 470 -27.79 23.59 3.11
C TRP A 470 -27.52 25.10 2.94
N SER A 471 -28.30 25.94 3.62
CA SER A 471 -28.07 27.39 3.65
C SER A 471 -26.72 27.75 4.27
N MET A 472 -26.30 27.03 5.30
CA MET A 472 -24.97 27.18 5.90
C MET A 472 -23.86 26.83 4.87
N ILE A 473 -24.00 25.72 4.14
CA ILE A 473 -23.05 25.33 3.09
C ILE A 473 -22.98 26.41 1.99
N LYS A 474 -24.13 26.91 1.53
CA LYS A 474 -24.19 27.99 0.52
C LYS A 474 -23.54 29.28 1.03
N ALA A 475 -23.72 29.64 2.30
CA ALA A 475 -23.03 30.79 2.90
C ALA A 475 -21.51 30.63 2.92
N PHE A 476 -21.00 29.42 3.19
CA PHE A 476 -19.58 29.15 3.12
C PHE A 476 -19.02 29.19 1.69
N GLN A 477 -19.80 28.75 0.68
CA GLN A 477 -19.42 28.86 -0.73
C GLN A 477 -19.24 30.32 -1.19
N VAL A 478 -19.99 31.27 -0.62
CA VAL A 478 -19.80 32.69 -0.88
C VAL A 478 -18.44 33.17 -0.41
N LEU A 479 -18.00 32.72 0.79
CA LEU A 479 -16.69 33.08 1.35
C LEU A 479 -15.51 32.60 0.51
N LEU A 480 -15.64 31.50 -0.24
CA LEU A 480 -14.59 31.03 -1.17
C LEU A 480 -14.20 32.06 -2.24
N LYS A 481 -15.08 33.02 -2.55
CA LYS A 481 -14.83 34.03 -3.59
C LYS A 481 -14.05 35.23 -3.07
N THR A 482 -14.01 35.43 -1.75
CA THR A 482 -13.45 36.64 -1.12
C THR A 482 -12.33 36.37 -0.15
N ASP A 483 -12.29 35.16 0.44
CA ASP A 483 -11.42 34.86 1.55
C ASP A 483 -10.36 33.79 1.18
N THR A 484 -9.26 33.76 1.92
CA THR A 484 -8.24 32.72 1.76
C THR A 484 -8.75 31.34 2.20
N ALA A 485 -8.17 30.27 1.66
CA ALA A 485 -8.52 28.90 2.05
C ALA A 485 -8.49 28.68 3.59
N TYR A 486 -7.50 29.26 4.27
CA TYR A 486 -7.38 29.21 5.74
C TYR A 486 -8.57 29.90 6.43
N SER A 487 -8.92 31.12 6.02
CA SER A 487 -10.04 31.88 6.60
C SER A 487 -11.36 31.12 6.42
N VAL A 488 -11.61 30.58 5.23
CA VAL A 488 -12.79 29.75 4.94
C VAL A 488 -12.83 28.52 5.85
N ALA A 489 -11.72 27.78 5.97
CA ALA A 489 -11.64 26.59 6.79
C ALA A 489 -11.88 26.91 8.28
N MET A 490 -11.37 28.04 8.77
CA MET A 490 -11.58 28.50 10.14
C MET A 490 -13.04 28.84 10.40
N GLU A 491 -13.70 29.56 9.48
CA GLU A 491 -15.14 29.86 9.57
C GLU A 491 -16.02 28.61 9.51
N VAL A 492 -15.67 27.68 8.61
CA VAL A 492 -16.32 26.36 8.55
C VAL A 492 -16.20 25.62 9.86
N ALA A 493 -15.01 25.50 10.41
CA ALA A 493 -14.76 24.76 11.64
C ALA A 493 -15.51 25.36 12.85
N LYS A 494 -15.64 26.72 12.90
CA LYS A 494 -16.39 27.43 13.95
C LYS A 494 -17.90 27.32 13.74
N ARG A 495 -18.41 27.76 12.58
CA ARG A 495 -19.85 27.94 12.36
C ARG A 495 -20.58 26.62 12.09
N SER A 496 -19.90 25.56 11.61
CA SER A 496 -20.47 24.21 11.55
C SER A 496 -20.72 23.61 12.94
N GLY A 497 -20.11 24.17 13.98
CA GLY A 497 -20.14 23.66 15.35
C GLY A 497 -19.10 22.56 15.61
N LEU A 498 -18.22 22.23 14.64
CA LEU A 498 -17.25 21.15 14.75
C LEU A 498 -16.26 21.37 15.90
N ILE A 499 -15.65 22.57 15.99
CA ILE A 499 -14.72 22.89 17.07
C ILE A 499 -15.41 22.83 18.44
N LYS A 500 -16.64 23.33 18.56
CA LYS A 500 -17.40 23.27 19.81
C LYS A 500 -17.64 21.82 20.21
N PHE A 501 -18.12 21.01 19.28
CA PHE A 501 -18.40 19.58 19.49
C PHE A 501 -17.15 18.80 19.96
N LEU A 502 -15.98 19.09 19.36
CA LEU A 502 -14.72 18.43 19.72
C LEU A 502 -14.19 18.91 21.09
N LYS A 503 -14.38 20.20 21.43
CA LYS A 503 -13.98 20.76 22.73
C LYS A 503 -14.86 20.32 23.91
N ASP A 504 -16.08 19.89 23.64
CA ASP A 504 -16.99 19.36 24.66
C ASP A 504 -16.51 17.98 25.18
N ASP A 505 -15.66 17.29 24.42
CA ASP A 505 -14.98 16.05 24.81
C ASP A 505 -13.65 16.38 25.50
N GLN A 506 -13.66 16.37 26.84
CA GLN A 506 -12.49 16.70 27.69
C GLN A 506 -11.58 15.49 27.96
N THR A 507 -11.80 14.35 27.31
CA THR A 507 -10.89 13.21 27.41
C THR A 507 -9.55 13.51 26.73
N PRO A 508 -8.46 12.80 27.10
CA PRO A 508 -7.17 12.95 26.40
C PRO A 508 -7.31 12.76 24.87
N GLU A 509 -8.17 11.83 24.44
CA GLU A 509 -8.50 11.61 23.03
C GLU A 509 -9.25 12.80 22.41
N GLY A 510 -10.17 13.43 23.15
CA GLY A 510 -10.90 14.62 22.73
C GLY A 510 -9.96 15.81 22.52
N ILE A 511 -9.03 16.03 23.46
CA ILE A 511 -7.99 17.06 23.35
C ILE A 511 -7.13 16.82 22.10
N SER A 512 -6.65 15.59 21.91
CA SER A 512 -5.84 15.21 20.73
C SER A 512 -6.59 15.44 19.42
N ARG A 513 -7.92 15.24 19.37
CA ARG A 513 -8.73 15.54 18.16
C ARG A 513 -8.76 17.03 17.86
N VAL A 514 -8.86 17.89 18.89
CA VAL A 514 -8.79 19.37 18.71
C VAL A 514 -7.42 19.77 18.17
N GLU A 515 -6.35 19.21 18.74
CA GLU A 515 -4.97 19.44 18.26
C GLU A 515 -4.80 19.01 16.80
N ASN A 516 -5.37 17.86 16.38
CA ASN A 516 -5.33 17.42 15.01
C ASN A 516 -6.05 18.37 14.04
N VAL A 517 -7.17 18.97 14.45
CA VAL A 517 -7.84 20.00 13.64
C VAL A 517 -6.98 21.27 13.56
N GLN A 518 -6.34 21.67 14.66
CA GLN A 518 -5.43 22.82 14.66
C GLN A 518 -4.22 22.57 13.75
N GLU A 519 -3.67 21.37 13.76
CA GLU A 519 -2.54 20.99 12.90
C GLU A 519 -2.93 20.99 11.40
N LEU A 520 -4.16 20.58 11.05
CA LEU A 520 -4.67 20.75 9.69
C LEU A 520 -4.70 22.23 9.28
N MET A 521 -5.12 23.11 10.18
CA MET A 521 -5.12 24.56 9.92
C MET A 521 -3.70 25.11 9.74
N ASN A 522 -2.74 24.68 10.56
CA ASN A 522 -1.34 25.06 10.42
C ASN A 522 -0.76 24.59 9.09
N SER A 523 -1.06 23.34 8.68
CA SER A 523 -0.66 22.78 7.39
C SER A 523 -1.22 23.59 6.21
N MET A 524 -2.48 24.04 6.32
CA MET A 524 -3.11 24.89 5.31
C MET A 524 -2.45 26.26 5.22
N GLN A 525 -2.14 26.88 6.37
CA GLN A 525 -1.45 28.17 6.41
C GLN A 525 -0.05 28.07 5.77
N GLY A 526 0.73 27.03 6.12
CA GLY A 526 2.03 26.80 5.52
C GLY A 526 1.97 26.55 4.01
N PHE A 527 0.94 25.82 3.55
CA PHE A 527 0.69 25.63 2.12
C PHE A 527 0.41 26.96 1.40
N ILE A 528 -0.43 27.82 1.97
CA ILE A 528 -0.74 29.15 1.39
C ILE A 528 0.52 30.00 1.30
N GLU A 529 1.33 30.05 2.35
CA GLU A 529 2.58 30.81 2.39
C GLU A 529 3.56 30.31 1.33
N GLU A 530 3.67 28.99 1.15
CA GLU A 530 4.48 28.36 0.10
C GLU A 530 3.97 28.75 -1.30
N GLN A 531 2.65 28.67 -1.52
CA GLN A 531 2.06 28.99 -2.82
C GLN A 531 2.16 30.47 -3.18
N ILE A 532 2.03 31.39 -2.24
CA ILE A 532 2.20 32.84 -2.48
C ILE A 532 3.63 33.18 -2.90
N GLN A 533 4.63 32.42 -2.48
CA GLN A 533 6.02 32.62 -2.88
C GLN A 533 6.32 32.07 -4.29
N LEU A 534 5.42 31.29 -4.88
CA LEU A 534 5.56 30.74 -6.22
C LEU A 534 5.00 31.72 -7.26
N GLU A 535 5.69 31.91 -8.38
CA GLU A 535 5.28 32.83 -9.46
C GLU A 535 3.94 32.42 -10.09
N ASP A 536 3.72 31.11 -10.25
CA ASP A 536 2.44 30.48 -10.70
C ASP A 536 1.74 29.74 -9.55
N GLY A 537 1.97 30.13 -8.30
CA GLY A 537 1.41 29.45 -7.15
C GLY A 537 -0.10 29.67 -7.02
N ASP A 538 -0.82 28.63 -6.71
CA ASP A 538 -2.27 28.66 -6.47
C ASP A 538 -2.58 28.38 -4.99
N PRO A 539 -2.78 29.42 -4.15
CA PRO A 539 -3.12 29.26 -2.73
C PRO A 539 -4.59 28.91 -2.50
N SER A 540 -5.31 28.48 -3.53
CA SER A 540 -6.74 28.21 -3.46
C SER A 540 -7.06 26.93 -2.67
N LEU A 541 -8.28 26.86 -2.13
CA LEU A 541 -8.78 25.68 -1.44
C LEU A 541 -8.82 24.43 -2.34
N PRO A 542 -9.22 24.48 -3.62
CA PRO A 542 -9.16 23.33 -4.50
C PRO A 542 -7.75 22.74 -4.62
N ASN A 543 -6.73 23.58 -4.78
CA ASN A 543 -5.34 23.15 -4.88
C ASN A 543 -4.81 22.54 -3.55
N PHE A 544 -5.21 23.11 -2.41
CA PHE A 544 -4.89 22.51 -1.11
C PHE A 544 -5.49 21.10 -0.95
N LEU A 545 -6.76 20.92 -1.32
CA LEU A 545 -7.44 19.62 -1.26
C LEU A 545 -6.82 18.59 -2.20
N GLU A 546 -6.37 19.02 -3.38
CA GLU A 546 -5.61 18.17 -4.30
C GLU A 546 -4.27 17.75 -3.68
N ASN A 547 -3.53 18.70 -3.11
CA ASN A 547 -2.27 18.42 -2.43
C ASN A 547 -2.46 17.38 -1.31
N ILE A 548 -3.49 17.52 -0.48
CA ILE A 548 -3.83 16.53 0.56
C ILE A 548 -4.13 15.16 -0.05
N ALA A 549 -5.01 15.11 -1.06
CA ALA A 549 -5.41 13.85 -1.68
C ALA A 549 -4.20 13.10 -2.25
N LEU A 550 -3.30 13.82 -2.90
CA LEU A 550 -2.07 13.27 -3.48
C LEU A 550 -0.96 13.00 -2.45
N SER A 551 -1.03 13.62 -1.25
CA SER A 551 -0.05 13.45 -0.16
C SER A 551 -0.42 12.34 0.82
N ALA A 552 -1.62 11.80 0.74
CA ALA A 552 -2.15 10.83 1.71
C ALA A 552 -1.30 9.54 1.85
N ASP A 553 -0.45 9.24 0.88
CA ASP A 553 0.51 8.12 0.92
C ASP A 553 1.90 8.51 1.46
N THR A 554 2.17 9.80 1.72
CA THR A 554 3.46 10.27 2.21
C THR A 554 3.36 10.65 3.69
N GLN A 555 4.01 9.86 4.52
CA GLN A 555 4.08 10.14 5.96
C GLN A 555 4.98 11.34 6.25
N ASP A 556 4.48 12.14 7.20
CA ASP A 556 4.91 13.46 7.60
C ASP A 556 6.37 13.64 8.03
N LYS A 557 6.78 14.90 7.82
CA LYS A 557 7.88 15.63 8.40
C LYS A 557 8.04 15.35 9.90
N SER A 558 9.05 14.60 10.27
CA SER A 558 9.78 14.75 11.54
C SER A 558 10.91 13.70 11.62
N LEU A 559 11.85 13.75 10.65
CA LEU A 559 13.19 13.17 10.85
C LEU A 559 14.06 14.06 11.79
N GLU A 560 13.50 15.16 12.28
CA GLU A 560 14.20 16.10 13.17
C GLU A 560 14.15 15.70 14.65
N GLU A 561 13.29 14.75 15.01
CA GLU A 561 13.24 14.21 16.36
C GLU A 561 14.20 13.03 16.49
N ASP A 562 15.02 13.03 17.58
CA ASP A 562 15.96 11.94 17.87
C ASP A 562 15.22 10.68 18.31
N MET A 563 14.69 9.90 17.35
CA MET A 563 13.85 8.70 17.56
C MET A 563 14.25 7.56 16.64
N VAL A 564 14.13 6.32 17.15
CA VAL A 564 14.30 5.11 16.34
C VAL A 564 13.16 4.99 15.33
N SER A 565 13.48 4.73 14.08
CA SER A 565 12.51 4.54 13.00
C SER A 565 12.04 3.09 12.90
N LEU A 566 10.74 2.83 13.05
CA LEU A 566 10.11 1.52 12.84
C LEU A 566 9.25 1.56 11.59
N MET A 567 9.55 0.72 10.59
CA MET A 567 8.80 0.72 9.34
C MET A 567 8.87 -0.59 8.57
N THR A 568 7.91 -0.80 7.66
CA THR A 568 8.05 -1.90 6.70
C THR A 568 9.19 -1.63 5.73
N ILE A 569 9.79 -2.70 5.20
CA ILE A 569 10.86 -2.58 4.19
C ILE A 569 10.41 -1.75 2.99
N HIS A 570 9.15 -1.89 2.54
CA HIS A 570 8.62 -1.11 1.43
C HIS A 570 8.67 0.41 1.69
N LEU A 571 8.39 0.83 2.93
CA LEU A 571 8.44 2.25 3.31
C LEU A 571 9.86 2.78 3.45
N SER A 572 10.85 1.92 3.63
CA SER A 572 12.26 2.32 3.73
C SER A 572 12.89 2.64 2.37
N LYS A 573 12.23 2.30 1.26
CA LYS A 573 12.72 2.62 -0.08
C LYS A 573 12.93 4.14 -0.23
N GLY A 574 14.13 4.54 -0.70
CA GLY A 574 14.50 5.95 -0.81
C GLY A 574 15.07 6.57 0.48
N LEU A 575 15.02 5.86 1.62
CA LEU A 575 15.64 6.28 2.88
C LEU A 575 17.00 5.60 3.06
N GLU A 576 17.80 6.12 4.04
CA GLU A 576 19.10 5.58 4.42
C GLU A 576 19.33 5.81 5.92
N PHE A 577 20.02 4.87 6.56
CA PHE A 577 20.27 4.90 7.99
C PHE A 577 21.66 4.34 8.30
N PRO A 578 22.42 4.95 9.25
CA PRO A 578 23.68 4.43 9.69
C PRO A 578 23.63 2.97 10.17
N VAL A 579 22.59 2.59 10.91
CA VAL A 579 22.38 1.26 11.46
C VAL A 579 20.99 0.74 11.13
N VAL A 580 20.93 -0.45 10.54
CA VAL A 580 19.66 -1.11 10.18
C VAL A 580 19.52 -2.44 10.92
N HIS A 581 18.42 -2.61 11.64
CA HIS A 581 17.95 -3.88 12.15
C HIS A 581 16.89 -4.44 11.23
N LEU A 582 17.19 -5.52 10.51
CA LEU A 582 16.24 -6.25 9.68
C LEU A 582 15.75 -7.47 10.46
N VAL A 583 14.47 -7.48 10.83
CA VAL A 583 13.91 -8.40 11.81
C VAL A 583 12.89 -9.35 11.20
N GLY A 584 12.69 -10.51 11.85
CA GLY A 584 11.73 -11.52 11.40
C GLY A 584 12.15 -12.20 10.11
N LEU A 585 13.44 -12.52 9.97
CA LEU A 585 13.98 -13.26 8.82
C LEU A 585 13.66 -14.75 8.92
N GLU A 586 12.39 -15.09 8.67
CA GLU A 586 11.81 -16.42 8.83
C GLU A 586 11.07 -16.83 7.56
N GLU A 587 11.13 -18.12 7.21
CA GLU A 587 10.29 -18.69 6.15
C GLU A 587 8.81 -18.43 6.45
N ASN A 588 8.02 -18.20 5.40
CA ASN A 588 6.60 -17.84 5.45
C ASN A 588 6.27 -16.46 6.07
N LEU A 589 7.27 -15.74 6.59
CA LEU A 589 7.18 -14.36 7.04
C LEU A 589 7.97 -13.44 6.09
N PHE A 590 9.25 -13.75 5.86
CA PHE A 590 10.10 -13.08 4.88
C PHE A 590 11.13 -14.07 4.30
N PRO A 591 10.89 -14.65 3.11
CA PRO A 591 9.79 -14.37 2.17
C PRO A 591 8.42 -14.72 2.72
N SER A 592 7.38 -13.97 2.29
CA SER A 592 6.02 -14.26 2.72
C SER A 592 5.49 -15.54 2.07
N PHE A 593 4.64 -16.29 2.78
CA PHE A 593 4.04 -17.52 2.24
C PHE A 593 3.34 -17.29 0.89
N MET A 594 2.61 -16.19 0.75
CA MET A 594 1.87 -15.88 -0.48
C MET A 594 2.79 -15.51 -1.65
N SER A 595 3.97 -14.96 -1.36
CA SER A 595 4.96 -14.54 -2.36
C SER A 595 6.04 -15.61 -2.62
N SER A 596 5.80 -16.86 -2.20
CA SER A 596 6.71 -17.98 -2.44
C SER A 596 6.16 -18.96 -3.48
N ALA A 597 4.97 -18.67 -4.05
CA ALA A 597 4.26 -19.58 -4.94
C ALA A 597 4.84 -19.61 -6.36
N THR A 598 5.33 -18.49 -6.86
CA THR A 598 5.95 -18.39 -8.18
C THR A 598 7.41 -17.92 -8.05
N ARG A 599 8.18 -18.14 -9.13
CA ARG A 599 9.57 -17.68 -9.18
C ARG A 599 9.64 -16.16 -9.21
N GLU A 600 8.76 -15.53 -9.97
CA GLU A 600 8.68 -14.09 -10.12
C GLU A 600 8.40 -13.41 -8.77
N ASP A 601 7.48 -13.96 -7.98
CA ASP A 601 7.16 -13.46 -6.65
C ASP A 601 8.34 -13.60 -5.69
N LEU A 602 9.06 -14.75 -5.76
CA LEU A 602 10.26 -14.95 -4.94
C LEU A 602 11.40 -14.02 -5.35
N GLU A 603 11.57 -13.75 -6.64
CA GLU A 603 12.53 -12.77 -7.13
C GLU A 603 12.20 -11.35 -6.65
N GLU A 604 10.90 -11.00 -6.53
CA GLU A 604 10.48 -9.73 -5.93
C GLU A 604 10.76 -9.66 -4.43
N GLU A 605 10.48 -10.73 -3.67
CA GLU A 605 10.86 -10.79 -2.24
C GLU A 605 12.38 -10.67 -2.05
N ARG A 606 13.18 -11.23 -2.97
CA ARG A 606 14.64 -11.07 -2.95
C ARG A 606 15.06 -9.63 -3.28
N ARG A 607 14.38 -8.94 -4.21
CA ARG A 607 14.58 -7.52 -4.43
C ARG A 607 14.22 -6.70 -3.19
N LEU A 608 13.16 -7.11 -2.47
CA LEU A 608 12.78 -6.46 -1.21
C LEU A 608 13.86 -6.65 -0.14
N PHE A 609 14.45 -7.85 -0.04
CA PHE A 609 15.58 -8.10 0.85
C PHE A 609 16.84 -7.27 0.45
N TYR A 610 17.14 -7.19 -0.83
CA TYR A 610 18.18 -6.32 -1.38
C TYR A 610 17.93 -4.83 -1.02
N VAL A 611 16.70 -4.37 -1.14
CA VAL A 611 16.32 -3.01 -0.73
C VAL A 611 16.59 -2.81 0.76
N ALA A 612 16.15 -3.73 1.63
CA ALA A 612 16.37 -3.61 3.07
C ALA A 612 17.86 -3.52 3.42
N LEU A 613 18.69 -4.39 2.85
CA LEU A 613 20.12 -4.43 3.07
C LEU A 613 20.82 -3.12 2.63
N THR A 614 20.44 -2.62 1.46
CA THR A 614 21.00 -1.38 0.88
C THR A 614 20.47 -0.09 1.53
N ARG A 615 19.64 -0.17 2.58
CA ARG A 615 19.28 1.00 3.39
C ARG A 615 20.35 1.37 4.40
N ALA A 616 21.21 0.43 4.74
CA ALA A 616 22.27 0.64 5.71
C ALA A 616 23.49 1.35 5.12
N GLU A 617 24.03 2.30 5.88
CA GLU A 617 25.29 2.96 5.56
C GLU A 617 26.47 2.23 6.17
N LYS A 618 26.41 1.90 7.47
CA LYS A 618 27.54 1.43 8.27
C LYS A 618 27.38 0.00 8.81
N GLN A 619 26.23 -0.31 9.43
CA GLN A 619 26.05 -1.57 10.13
C GLN A 619 24.68 -2.20 9.83
N VAL A 620 24.65 -3.51 9.75
CA VAL A 620 23.43 -4.30 9.55
C VAL A 620 23.37 -5.41 10.60
N PHE A 621 22.21 -5.50 11.23
CA PHE A 621 21.86 -6.59 12.14
C PHE A 621 20.65 -7.34 11.58
N PHE A 622 20.79 -8.64 11.42
CA PHE A 622 19.71 -9.54 11.08
C PHE A 622 19.24 -10.28 12.32
N SER A 623 17.95 -10.50 12.43
CA SER A 623 17.41 -11.35 13.49
C SER A 623 16.24 -12.20 13.02
N TYR A 624 16.09 -13.36 13.65
CA TYR A 624 14.97 -14.28 13.44
C TYR A 624 14.63 -15.02 14.73
N ALA A 625 13.36 -15.39 14.91
CA ALA A 625 12.90 -16.16 16.04
C ALA A 625 12.68 -17.63 15.68
N VAL A 626 12.98 -18.54 16.60
CA VAL A 626 12.71 -19.99 16.43
C VAL A 626 11.22 -20.29 16.62
N SER A 627 10.55 -19.49 17.43
CA SER A 627 9.11 -19.57 17.62
C SER A 627 8.49 -18.18 17.66
N ARG A 628 7.29 -18.05 17.10
CA ARG A 628 6.56 -16.77 17.03
C ARG A 628 5.11 -16.97 17.40
N PHE A 629 4.56 -15.99 18.12
CA PHE A 629 3.14 -15.98 18.43
C PHE A 629 2.35 -15.42 17.23
N GLN A 630 1.60 -16.29 16.55
CA GLN A 630 0.76 -15.94 15.39
C GLN A 630 -0.64 -16.53 15.53
N TRP A 631 -1.67 -15.75 15.23
CA TRP A 631 -3.07 -16.20 15.22
C TRP A 631 -3.53 -16.89 16.52
N GLY A 632 -3.01 -16.44 17.67
CA GLY A 632 -3.38 -17.00 18.97
C GLY A 632 -2.66 -18.31 19.32
N LYS A 633 -1.63 -18.72 18.55
CA LYS A 633 -0.82 -19.92 18.79
C LYS A 633 0.66 -19.62 18.64
N ILE A 634 1.48 -20.37 19.35
CA ILE A 634 2.92 -20.39 19.13
C ILE A 634 3.17 -21.34 17.94
N THR A 635 3.89 -20.83 16.94
CA THR A 635 4.31 -21.58 15.75
C THR A 635 5.83 -21.60 15.69
N ASP A 636 6.39 -22.76 15.40
CA ASP A 636 7.81 -22.89 15.13
C ASP A 636 8.12 -22.22 13.79
N ALA A 637 9.24 -21.51 13.71
CA ALA A 637 9.69 -20.82 12.54
C ALA A 637 11.06 -21.32 12.09
N GLU A 638 11.23 -21.45 10.78
CA GLU A 638 12.52 -21.75 10.16
C GLU A 638 13.18 -20.44 9.71
N PRO A 639 14.52 -20.35 9.72
CA PRO A 639 15.20 -19.15 9.23
C PRO A 639 14.94 -18.96 7.74
N SER A 640 14.85 -17.69 7.35
CA SER A 640 14.69 -17.29 5.95
C SER A 640 15.77 -17.88 5.05
N ARG A 641 15.37 -18.38 3.88
CA ARG A 641 16.31 -18.83 2.84
C ARG A 641 17.28 -17.74 2.40
N PHE A 642 16.91 -16.47 2.51
CA PHE A 642 17.77 -15.35 2.14
C PHE A 642 19.06 -15.28 2.98
N LEU A 643 19.03 -15.78 4.23
CA LEU A 643 20.23 -15.87 5.06
C LEU A 643 21.25 -16.84 4.47
N SER A 644 20.81 -17.95 3.86
CA SER A 644 21.69 -18.92 3.21
C SER A 644 22.18 -18.49 1.82
N GLU A 645 21.63 -17.42 1.28
CA GLU A 645 22.04 -16.84 0.01
C GLU A 645 23.22 -15.87 0.11
N ILE A 646 23.61 -15.47 1.33
CA ILE A 646 24.76 -14.60 1.60
C ILE A 646 25.98 -15.49 1.86
N ASP A 647 27.13 -15.13 1.29
CA ASP A 647 28.37 -15.83 1.53
C ASP A 647 28.85 -15.65 3.00
N ASP A 648 29.35 -16.71 3.61
CA ASP A 648 29.82 -16.74 5.02
C ASP A 648 30.89 -15.70 5.34
N GLN A 649 31.67 -15.27 4.35
CA GLN A 649 32.68 -14.23 4.54
C GLN A 649 32.10 -12.87 4.96
N TYR A 650 30.84 -12.58 4.61
CA TYR A 650 30.15 -11.31 4.90
C TYR A 650 29.28 -11.35 6.15
N ILE A 651 29.13 -12.52 6.81
CA ILE A 651 28.24 -12.69 7.96
C ILE A 651 29.00 -13.08 9.21
N GLU A 652 28.43 -12.78 10.37
CA GLU A 652 28.90 -13.16 11.70
C GLU A 652 27.72 -13.50 12.61
N PHE A 653 27.72 -14.71 13.20
CA PHE A 653 26.71 -15.10 14.17
C PHE A 653 27.08 -14.64 15.57
N LEU A 654 26.21 -13.84 16.22
CA LEU A 654 26.43 -13.32 17.57
C LEU A 654 26.29 -14.38 18.68
N ASN A 655 25.59 -15.49 18.39
CA ASN A 655 25.38 -16.61 19.32
C ASN A 655 25.72 -17.99 18.71
N PRO A 656 27.02 -18.25 18.41
CA PRO A 656 27.47 -19.42 17.64
C PRO A 656 27.24 -20.77 18.34
N ALA A 657 27.03 -20.83 19.64
CA ALA A 657 26.72 -22.08 20.35
C ALA A 657 25.43 -22.76 19.85
N LEU A 658 24.53 -22.00 19.19
CA LEU A 658 23.31 -22.49 18.58
C LEU A 658 23.49 -22.86 17.09
N GLU A 659 24.60 -22.48 16.48
CA GLU A 659 24.93 -22.67 15.06
C GLU A 659 25.24 -24.13 14.71
N LYS A 660 25.93 -24.89 15.59
CA LYS A 660 26.31 -26.29 15.33
C LYS A 660 25.14 -27.24 15.11
N ARG A 661 23.94 -26.89 15.50
CA ARG A 661 22.72 -27.65 15.19
C ARG A 661 22.15 -27.34 13.79
N PHE A 662 22.50 -26.20 13.21
CA PHE A 662 21.97 -25.72 11.93
C PHE A 662 22.60 -26.43 10.74
N ILE A 663 23.92 -26.52 10.73
CA ILE A 663 24.71 -27.13 9.64
C ILE A 663 24.41 -28.63 9.51
N ASN A 664 24.03 -29.30 10.61
CA ASN A 664 23.69 -30.72 10.60
C ASN A 664 22.22 -31.02 10.17
N ASN A 665 21.32 -30.03 10.15
CA ASN A 665 19.91 -30.22 9.74
C ASN A 665 19.58 -29.71 8.33
N THR A 666 20.47 -28.92 7.72
CA THR A 666 20.29 -28.44 6.33
C THR A 666 20.82 -29.42 5.29
N GLY A 667 20.87 -30.71 5.60
CA GLY A 667 21.12 -31.80 4.65
C GLY A 667 20.10 -31.92 3.50
N ILE A 668 19.25 -30.92 3.28
CA ILE A 668 18.43 -30.77 2.09
C ILE A 668 19.28 -30.06 1.03
N LYS A 669 19.91 -30.86 0.18
CA LYS A 669 20.50 -30.39 -1.05
C LYS A 669 19.49 -29.52 -1.78
N SER A 670 19.84 -28.28 -2.05
CA SER A 670 19.13 -27.34 -2.91
C SER A 670 19.13 -27.82 -4.38
N ASN A 671 18.35 -28.85 -4.70
CA ASN A 671 18.19 -29.36 -6.06
C ASN A 671 16.68 -29.56 -6.35
N ILE A 672 15.87 -28.54 -6.18
CA ILE A 672 14.47 -28.59 -6.60
C ILE A 672 14.25 -27.85 -7.94
N PHE A 673 15.19 -27.02 -8.41
CA PHE A 673 14.98 -26.18 -9.60
C PHE A 673 16.09 -26.18 -10.65
N ASP A 674 17.09 -27.07 -10.58
CA ASP A 674 18.07 -27.24 -11.65
C ASP A 674 17.81 -28.53 -12.44
N GLU A 675 16.75 -28.54 -13.26
CA GLU A 675 16.64 -29.48 -14.37
C GLU A 675 16.34 -28.72 -15.66
N HIS A 676 17.37 -28.61 -16.49
CA HIS A 676 17.25 -28.25 -17.90
C HIS A 676 16.43 -29.31 -18.66
N PRO A 677 15.54 -28.93 -19.57
CA PRO A 677 14.86 -29.88 -20.43
C PRO A 677 15.74 -30.19 -21.61
N SER A 678 16.39 -31.33 -21.62
CA SER A 678 16.82 -31.94 -22.86
C SER A 678 16.72 -33.47 -22.79
N GLU A 679 16.04 -33.97 -23.80
CA GLU A 679 16.00 -35.35 -24.30
C GLU A 679 15.03 -36.36 -23.68
N GLN A 680 14.01 -36.57 -24.47
CA GLN A 680 13.19 -37.79 -24.51
C GLN A 680 14.08 -39.03 -24.55
N LYS A 681 13.96 -39.93 -23.55
CA LYS A 681 14.33 -41.36 -23.71
C LYS A 681 13.23 -42.25 -23.15
N ALA A 682 12.91 -43.21 -24.00
CA ALA A 682 11.85 -44.18 -23.93
C ALA A 682 11.81 -45.01 -22.62
N PHE A 683 10.62 -45.27 -22.15
CA PHE A 683 10.32 -46.29 -21.16
C PHE A 683 10.86 -47.66 -21.60
N ARG A 684 11.79 -48.23 -20.83
CA ARG A 684 12.16 -49.65 -20.88
C ARG A 684 11.56 -50.37 -19.67
N ARG A 685 10.69 -51.28 -19.99
CA ARG A 685 10.04 -52.27 -19.14
C ARG A 685 11.14 -53.16 -18.52
N VAL A 686 11.24 -53.24 -17.20
CA VAL A 686 12.12 -54.21 -16.53
C VAL A 686 11.27 -55.37 -16.03
N GLU A 687 11.64 -56.57 -16.55
CA GLU A 687 11.09 -57.85 -16.20
C GLU A 687 11.51 -58.28 -14.77
N LYS A 688 10.56 -58.96 -14.13
CA LYS A 688 10.75 -59.68 -12.86
C LYS A 688 11.82 -60.78 -13.00
N LYS A 689 12.81 -60.77 -12.13
CA LYS A 689 13.60 -62.01 -11.82
C LYS A 689 13.23 -62.49 -10.43
N THR A 690 12.71 -63.70 -10.41
CA THR A 690 12.51 -64.57 -9.25
C THR A 690 13.86 -65.03 -8.64
N ILE A 691 13.97 -64.99 -7.34
CA ILE A 691 14.98 -65.75 -6.59
C ILE A 691 14.30 -66.38 -5.36
N ASP A 692 14.66 -67.65 -5.15
CA ASP A 692 14.07 -68.69 -4.32
C ASP A 692 14.45 -68.59 -2.84
N LYS A 693 13.54 -69.06 -2.04
CA LYS A 693 13.53 -69.61 -0.68
C LYS A 693 14.75 -69.56 0.25
N GLY A 694 14.45 -69.09 1.44
CA GLY A 694 15.19 -69.38 2.69
C GLY A 694 14.32 -69.10 3.93
N ASP A 695 13.98 -70.18 4.62
CA ASP A 695 13.08 -70.36 5.73
C ASP A 695 13.58 -69.68 7.03
N SER A 696 12.69 -69.02 7.79
CA SER A 696 12.56 -69.15 9.25
C SER A 696 11.54 -68.21 9.88
N SER A 697 10.55 -68.84 10.41
CA SER A 697 9.51 -68.52 11.38
C SER A 697 9.66 -67.32 12.34
N LYS A 698 8.62 -66.45 12.39
CA LYS A 698 7.75 -66.09 13.54
C LYS A 698 6.74 -65.00 13.13
N PRO A 699 5.50 -64.99 13.72
CA PRO A 699 4.33 -64.40 13.13
C PRO A 699 4.16 -62.89 13.47
N ALA A 700 3.66 -62.14 12.47
CA ALA A 700 3.20 -60.77 12.62
C ALA A 700 1.69 -60.75 12.89
N PRO A 701 1.16 -59.76 13.61
CA PRO A 701 -0.26 -59.69 13.96
C PRO A 701 -1.15 -59.28 12.78
N GLU A 702 -2.35 -59.85 12.76
CA GLU A 702 -3.39 -59.72 11.72
C GLU A 702 -3.84 -58.27 11.47
N VAL A 703 -3.83 -57.88 10.22
CA VAL A 703 -4.54 -56.68 9.74
C VAL A 703 -5.95 -57.07 9.37
N ARG A 704 -6.94 -56.57 10.11
CA ARG A 704 -8.37 -56.73 9.82
C ARG A 704 -8.74 -55.97 8.52
N LYS A 705 -9.18 -56.71 7.51
CA LYS A 705 -9.79 -56.19 6.29
C LYS A 705 -11.16 -55.59 6.59
N LEU A 706 -11.35 -54.32 6.29
CA LEU A 706 -12.68 -53.69 6.27
C LEU A 706 -13.43 -54.07 5.01
N LYS A 707 -14.68 -54.56 5.21
CA LYS A 707 -15.63 -54.82 4.11
C LYS A 707 -16.33 -53.52 3.68
N PRO A 708 -16.70 -53.36 2.38
CA PRO A 708 -17.45 -52.21 1.94
C PRO A 708 -18.89 -52.24 2.47
N VAL A 709 -19.31 -51.08 3.00
CA VAL A 709 -20.71 -50.88 3.45
C VAL A 709 -21.53 -50.36 2.27
N SER A 710 -22.62 -51.07 1.99
CA SER A 710 -23.63 -50.72 1.01
C SER A 710 -24.39 -49.43 1.40
N THR A 711 -24.78 -48.69 0.37
CA THR A 711 -25.66 -47.53 0.39
C THR A 711 -26.91 -47.76 1.29
N ALA A 712 -27.05 -46.94 2.35
CA ALA A 712 -28.28 -46.80 3.09
C ALA A 712 -28.80 -45.36 2.96
N LYS A 713 -30.11 -45.28 2.73
CA LYS A 713 -30.93 -44.11 2.47
C LYS A 713 -30.73 -42.99 3.52
N ILE A 714 -30.67 -41.77 3.03
CA ILE A 714 -30.81 -40.53 3.81
C ILE A 714 -32.20 -40.53 4.46
N ILE A 715 -32.25 -40.65 5.77
CA ILE A 715 -33.40 -40.26 6.57
C ILE A 715 -32.97 -38.99 7.32
N ASN A 716 -33.64 -37.87 7.02
CA ASN A 716 -33.54 -36.66 7.80
C ASN A 716 -34.07 -36.92 9.21
N PRO A 717 -33.30 -36.65 10.27
CA PRO A 717 -33.91 -36.52 11.60
C PRO A 717 -34.25 -35.02 11.75
N SER A 718 -35.56 -34.75 11.84
CA SER A 718 -36.14 -33.52 12.35
C SER A 718 -35.55 -33.18 13.72
N GLY A 719 -35.12 -31.89 13.86
CA GLY A 719 -34.42 -31.39 15.03
C GLY A 719 -35.15 -31.59 16.36
N ALA A 720 -34.38 -32.05 17.33
CA ALA A 720 -34.65 -31.75 18.74
C ALA A 720 -34.11 -30.33 19.00
N SER A 721 -34.96 -29.43 19.47
CA SER A 721 -34.63 -28.06 19.81
C SER A 721 -33.63 -28.06 20.97
N SER A 722 -32.64 -27.19 20.91
CA SER A 722 -31.60 -26.93 21.93
C SER A 722 -32.16 -26.37 23.27
N GLN A 723 -33.46 -26.48 23.52
CA GLN A 723 -34.15 -25.93 24.68
C GLN A 723 -34.29 -26.90 25.89
N ASP A 724 -33.90 -28.20 25.77
CA ASP A 724 -34.11 -29.21 26.79
C ASP A 724 -32.80 -29.79 27.37
N ILE A 725 -31.72 -29.03 27.40
CA ILE A 725 -30.44 -29.48 27.98
C ILE A 725 -30.34 -28.95 29.42
N GLU A 726 -30.19 -29.89 30.38
CA GLU A 726 -30.08 -29.61 31.80
C GLU A 726 -28.66 -29.94 32.33
N VAL A 727 -28.34 -29.41 33.51
CA VAL A 727 -27.08 -29.76 34.20
C VAL A 727 -27.08 -31.23 34.57
N GLY A 728 -26.04 -31.96 34.20
CA GLY A 728 -25.89 -33.40 34.35
C GLY A 728 -26.20 -34.21 33.08
N ASP A 729 -26.74 -33.57 32.05
CA ASP A 729 -27.01 -34.25 30.78
C ASP A 729 -25.73 -34.63 30.03
N LYS A 730 -25.70 -35.84 29.47
CA LYS A 730 -24.67 -36.26 28.54
C LYS A 730 -25.00 -35.75 27.15
N VAL A 731 -24.06 -35.02 26.57
CA VAL A 731 -24.24 -34.38 25.27
C VAL A 731 -23.13 -34.75 24.32
N ARG A 732 -23.44 -34.74 23.02
CA ARG A 732 -22.49 -34.97 21.95
C ARG A 732 -22.34 -33.69 21.13
N HIS A 733 -21.11 -33.30 20.91
CA HIS A 733 -20.71 -32.19 20.01
C HIS A 733 -19.90 -32.77 18.86
N ASP A 734 -20.17 -32.33 17.63
CA ASP A 734 -19.52 -32.89 16.42
C ASP A 734 -17.98 -32.74 16.42
N ARG A 735 -17.47 -31.70 17.07
CA ARG A 735 -16.02 -31.45 17.14
C ARG A 735 -15.36 -31.92 18.42
N PHE A 736 -16.05 -31.88 19.55
CA PHE A 736 -15.46 -32.16 20.87
C PHE A 736 -15.83 -33.53 21.43
N GLY A 737 -16.67 -34.28 20.72
CA GLY A 737 -17.08 -35.63 21.14
C GLY A 737 -18.16 -35.63 22.24
N ILE A 738 -18.11 -36.62 23.11
CA ILE A 738 -19.07 -36.81 24.19
C ILE A 738 -18.59 -36.10 25.45
N GLY A 739 -19.50 -35.36 26.10
CA GLY A 739 -19.26 -34.64 27.35
C GLY A 739 -20.49 -34.60 28.23
N GLU A 740 -20.33 -34.09 29.44
CA GLU A 740 -21.40 -33.91 30.44
C GLU A 740 -21.54 -32.42 30.78
N VAL A 741 -22.75 -31.89 30.83
CA VAL A 741 -23.04 -30.52 31.18
C VAL A 741 -22.87 -30.30 32.67
N SER A 742 -21.82 -29.57 33.06
CA SER A 742 -21.48 -29.32 34.47
C SER A 742 -22.15 -28.07 35.05
N PHE A 743 -22.49 -27.09 34.22
CA PHE A 743 -23.10 -25.83 34.67
C PHE A 743 -23.81 -25.11 33.53
N LEU A 744 -24.93 -24.43 33.85
CA LEU A 744 -25.65 -23.56 32.91
C LEU A 744 -25.71 -22.14 33.51
N ASP A 745 -25.32 -21.14 32.74
CA ASP A 745 -25.34 -19.73 33.13
C ASP A 745 -26.22 -18.91 32.16
N GLY A 746 -27.12 -18.11 32.71
CA GLY A 746 -28.01 -17.21 31.98
C GLY A 746 -29.49 -17.57 32.07
N THR A 747 -30.33 -16.52 32.26
CA THR A 747 -31.80 -16.64 32.31
C THR A 747 -32.46 -16.30 30.96
N ASP A 748 -31.69 -15.76 29.99
CA ASP A 748 -32.19 -15.45 28.64
C ASP A 748 -32.03 -16.68 27.74
N PRO A 749 -33.12 -17.27 27.20
CA PRO A 749 -33.07 -18.44 26.33
C PRO A 749 -32.18 -18.29 25.08
N GLN A 750 -31.88 -17.06 24.68
CA GLN A 750 -31.05 -16.77 23.53
C GLN A 750 -29.54 -16.75 23.83
N ASN A 751 -29.15 -16.64 25.10
CA ASN A 751 -27.76 -16.46 25.53
C ASN A 751 -27.29 -17.40 26.64
N ILE A 752 -27.99 -18.53 26.87
CA ILE A 752 -27.57 -19.51 27.87
C ILE A 752 -26.22 -20.11 27.51
N LYS A 753 -25.27 -20.01 28.43
CA LYS A 753 -23.94 -20.62 28.31
C LYS A 753 -23.92 -21.94 29.08
N ALA A 754 -23.55 -23.00 28.39
CA ALA A 754 -23.33 -24.31 29.00
C ALA A 754 -21.83 -24.55 29.19
N LYS A 755 -21.46 -24.99 30.38
CA LYS A 755 -20.14 -25.48 30.71
C LYS A 755 -20.16 -26.99 30.56
N VAL A 756 -19.47 -27.52 29.57
CA VAL A 756 -19.50 -28.95 29.24
C VAL A 756 -18.10 -29.54 29.44
N VAL A 757 -17.99 -30.62 30.15
CA VAL A 757 -16.75 -31.37 30.37
C VAL A 757 -16.70 -32.52 29.37
N PHE A 758 -15.88 -32.41 28.34
CA PHE A 758 -15.70 -33.43 27.31
C PHE A 758 -14.63 -34.45 27.73
N ILE A 759 -14.83 -35.72 27.38
CA ILE A 759 -13.94 -36.82 27.80
C ILE A 759 -12.50 -36.65 27.30
N HIS A 760 -12.30 -36.11 26.10
CA HIS A 760 -10.99 -35.99 25.48
C HIS A 760 -10.43 -34.57 25.42
N GLU A 761 -11.31 -33.55 25.54
CA GLU A 761 -10.97 -32.13 25.30
C GLU A 761 -11.09 -31.26 26.56
N GLY A 762 -11.46 -31.83 27.68
CA GLY A 762 -11.64 -31.12 28.96
C GLY A 762 -12.83 -30.16 28.96
N GLU A 763 -12.78 -29.16 29.80
CA GLU A 763 -13.88 -28.24 30.05
C GLU A 763 -13.96 -27.17 28.96
N LYS A 764 -15.17 -26.95 28.41
CA LYS A 764 -15.45 -25.90 27.39
C LYS A 764 -16.72 -25.13 27.75
N ASN A 765 -16.69 -23.81 27.54
CA ASN A 765 -17.87 -22.96 27.69
C ASN A 765 -18.50 -22.73 26.31
N LEU A 766 -19.74 -23.15 26.13
CA LEU A 766 -20.44 -23.11 24.84
C LEU A 766 -21.75 -22.33 24.98
N ILE A 767 -22.14 -21.56 24.00
CA ILE A 767 -23.46 -20.91 23.95
C ILE A 767 -24.45 -21.94 23.33
N LEU A 768 -25.44 -22.37 24.05
CA LEU A 768 -26.35 -23.46 23.65
C LEU A 768 -26.98 -23.28 22.28
N LYS A 769 -27.36 -22.05 21.93
CA LYS A 769 -27.96 -21.71 20.64
C LYS A 769 -27.06 -22.05 19.44
N TYR A 770 -25.74 -21.95 19.61
CA TYR A 770 -24.76 -22.15 18.53
C TYR A 770 -23.98 -23.45 18.67
N ALA A 771 -24.07 -24.11 19.80
CA ALA A 771 -23.21 -25.23 20.15
C ALA A 771 -23.62 -26.58 19.49
N LYS A 772 -24.77 -26.64 18.81
CA LYS A 772 -25.26 -27.88 18.15
C LYS A 772 -25.07 -29.16 19.02
N LEU A 773 -25.35 -29.03 20.32
CA LEU A 773 -25.27 -30.15 21.23
C LEU A 773 -26.50 -31.10 21.05
N THR A 774 -26.23 -32.36 21.00
CA THR A 774 -27.28 -33.40 20.96
C THR A 774 -27.24 -34.16 22.26
N LYS A 775 -28.37 -34.23 22.99
CA LYS A 775 -28.53 -35.06 24.21
C LYS A 775 -28.43 -36.52 23.83
N ILE A 776 -27.67 -37.29 24.62
CA ILE A 776 -27.42 -38.72 24.36
C ILE A 776 -28.22 -39.54 25.38
#